data_9a4f7c2561383256ea881890de262947
#
_entry.id   9a4f7c2561383256ea881890de262947
#
_cell.length_a   1.000
_cell.length_b   1.000
_cell.length_c   1.000
_cell.angle_alpha   90.00
_cell.angle_beta   90.00
_cell.angle_gamma   90.00
#
_symmetry.space_group_name_H-M   'P 1'
#
loop_
_entity.id
_entity.type
_entity.pdbx_description
1 polymer ?
#
loop_
_entity_poly.entity_id
_entity_poly.type
_entity_poly.pdbx_seq_one_letter_code
_entity_poly.pdbx_strand_id
1 'polypeptide(L)'
;MSLRERLLPFLRWLPLQRHTLRADVIAGATVAMVLIPQSMAYAQLAGMPAYYGLYAAFLPVIIGAMWGSSHQLATGPVAMVSLLTGSALAQFAAPGTEQFIALAILLALMVGVMELAMGLFRLGAIVNFLSHPVIVGFTNAAAIIIALSQFNKLLGVHSARSDRFLADVWDVMLRIGDTHWPTLAMGLLALAVMILVRRYRPLWPGVLIAVAITTTLSWTTDFERNTTASATEFRDPQVRNVIDSLTALTSRSNELRAEAAEKSADISTLSTSDGADHPRLIMLNADLEFLRLELRAVEAERRVRFAEVRRLRFTGVHETATAEFQLAGTVPAGTQTDGRRWIISKIDNGRVLLSGGGEVVGAIPTGIPEPTLPQLKWDTLLKLLPTALIIALVGFMEAISIAKSMATRTKQRINPDQELIGQGLANIIGSLFQSFPVSGSFSRSAVNLATGAMTGLSSVVAGVIVLVTLLLFTPLLYHLPQAALAAIIMLAVVNLVNFKAIKHAWQAHRHDGIAAIVTFVATLSFAPHLDNGILVGAALAIVLYLYRTMRPRVAVLGRHADGTLRDAQLFNLPTSEKLIAIRYDGSLFFANVPYFEDVILEQAARHPQARFILIVGDAINELDASGEEMIRHLAHRLHDNDVTMVFSGLKRQVLSVMENTGLHDVIGASNFHRTEDHALEAIARVLQDPAFDATYFPQRAAADTAAGA
;
A
#
# COMPACT_ATOMS: atom_id res chain seq x y z
N MET A 1 -24.22 11.72 18.67
CA MET A 1 -23.74 12.59 17.57
C MET A 1 -24.92 13.08 16.79
N SER A 2 -25.08 14.42 16.66
CA SER A 2 -26.11 14.99 15.80
C SER A 2 -25.86 14.63 14.32
N LEU A 3 -26.91 14.56 13.50
CA LEU A 3 -26.78 14.30 12.06
C LEU A 3 -25.82 15.31 11.38
N ARG A 4 -25.86 16.57 11.85
CA ARG A 4 -24.97 17.65 11.39
C ARG A 4 -23.48 17.34 11.64
N GLU A 5 -23.13 16.79 12.81
CA GLU A 5 -21.74 16.44 13.12
C GLU A 5 -21.25 15.19 12.38
N ARG A 6 -22.16 14.36 11.86
CA ARG A 6 -21.82 13.23 10.97
C ARG A 6 -21.55 13.69 9.55
N LEU A 7 -22.36 14.64 9.04
CA LEU A 7 -22.21 15.16 7.68
C LEU A 7 -21.06 16.17 7.56
N LEU A 8 -20.83 16.97 8.61
CA LEU A 8 -19.82 18.04 8.64
C LEU A 8 -18.94 17.90 9.89
N PRO A 9 -18.01 16.93 9.93
CA PRO A 9 -17.20 16.61 11.11
C PRO A 9 -16.35 17.78 11.60
N PHE A 10 -15.91 18.66 10.69
CA PHE A 10 -15.10 19.83 10.99
C PHE A 10 -15.83 20.87 11.88
N LEU A 11 -17.16 20.83 11.97
CA LEU A 11 -17.91 21.69 12.90
C LEU A 11 -17.55 21.43 14.37
N ARG A 12 -16.95 20.28 14.69
CA ARG A 12 -16.45 19.96 16.04
C ARG A 12 -15.26 20.81 16.45
N TRP A 13 -14.60 21.48 15.52
CA TRP A 13 -13.49 22.38 15.82
C TRP A 13 -13.98 23.71 16.39
N LEU A 14 -15.27 24.04 16.21
CA LEU A 14 -15.86 25.29 16.63
C LEU A 14 -16.43 25.20 18.08
N PRO A 15 -16.33 26.29 18.87
CA PRO A 15 -15.66 27.56 18.55
C PRO A 15 -14.14 27.49 18.69
N LEU A 16 -13.43 28.05 17.70
CA LEU A 16 -11.96 28.10 17.73
C LEU A 16 -11.46 29.10 18.76
N GLN A 17 -10.68 28.65 19.72
CA GLN A 17 -10.00 29.52 20.68
C GLN A 17 -8.74 30.13 20.06
N ARG A 18 -8.33 31.30 20.48
CA ARG A 18 -7.15 32.01 19.92
C ARG A 18 -5.87 31.18 19.99
N HIS A 19 -5.64 30.41 21.08
CA HIS A 19 -4.48 29.56 21.23
C HIS A 19 -4.50 28.37 20.26
N THR A 20 -5.65 27.73 20.04
CA THR A 20 -5.85 26.65 19.07
C THR A 20 -5.57 27.15 17.65
N LEU A 21 -6.17 28.29 17.26
CA LEU A 21 -5.93 28.88 15.96
C LEU A 21 -4.44 29.18 15.71
N ARG A 22 -3.74 29.77 16.71
CA ARG A 22 -2.31 30.04 16.59
C ARG A 22 -1.50 28.77 16.46
N ALA A 23 -1.79 27.73 17.25
CA ALA A 23 -1.10 26.45 17.20
C ALA A 23 -1.29 25.77 15.83
N ASP A 24 -2.53 25.74 15.31
CA ASP A 24 -2.85 25.11 14.04
C ASP A 24 -2.26 25.87 12.84
N VAL A 25 -2.22 27.21 12.88
CA VAL A 25 -1.57 28.00 11.81
C VAL A 25 -0.06 27.75 11.78
N ILE A 26 0.61 27.71 12.94
CA ILE A 26 2.06 27.42 13.00
C ILE A 26 2.33 25.99 12.54
N ALA A 27 1.55 25.01 13.00
CA ALA A 27 1.67 23.62 12.60
C ALA A 27 1.42 23.44 11.10
N GLY A 28 0.36 24.04 10.56
CA GLY A 28 0.02 23.98 9.15
C GLY A 28 1.10 24.60 8.26
N ALA A 29 1.64 25.74 8.64
CA ALA A 29 2.76 26.37 7.93
C ALA A 29 4.00 25.45 7.91
N THR A 30 4.34 24.84 9.06
CA THR A 30 5.47 23.91 9.14
C THR A 30 5.24 22.66 8.29
N VAL A 31 4.03 22.11 8.30
CA VAL A 31 3.66 20.96 7.45
C VAL A 31 3.74 21.32 5.97
N ALA A 32 3.25 22.51 5.56
CA ALA A 32 3.31 22.96 4.16
C ALA A 32 4.74 23.04 3.63
N MET A 33 5.69 23.50 4.45
CA MET A 33 7.10 23.57 4.10
C MET A 33 7.74 22.21 3.76
N VAL A 34 7.20 21.14 4.35
CA VAL A 34 7.63 19.75 4.06
C VAL A 34 6.79 19.16 2.93
N LEU A 35 5.49 19.48 2.89
CA LEU A 35 4.53 18.94 1.94
C LEU A 35 4.86 19.32 0.50
N ILE A 36 5.21 20.59 0.22
CA ILE A 36 5.47 21.10 -1.13
C ILE A 36 6.55 20.28 -1.85
N PRO A 37 7.79 20.19 -1.37
CA PRO A 37 8.82 19.41 -2.09
C PRO A 37 8.57 17.91 -2.05
N GLN A 38 8.00 17.36 -0.98
CA GLN A 38 7.68 15.94 -0.92
C GLN A 38 6.59 15.54 -1.91
N SER A 39 5.55 16.35 -2.07
CA SER A 39 4.47 16.05 -3.00
C SER A 39 4.98 16.03 -4.44
N MET A 40 5.86 16.97 -4.82
CA MET A 40 6.52 17.01 -6.13
C MET A 40 7.38 15.75 -6.35
N ALA A 41 8.13 15.34 -5.34
CA ALA A 41 8.94 14.13 -5.37
C ALA A 41 8.06 12.86 -5.55
N TYR A 42 6.94 12.78 -4.86
CA TYR A 42 6.01 11.65 -4.95
C TYR A 42 5.22 11.60 -6.27
N ALA A 43 4.91 12.76 -6.89
CA ALA A 43 4.37 12.77 -8.24
C ALA A 43 5.33 12.12 -9.25
N GLN A 44 6.63 12.43 -9.15
CA GLN A 44 7.64 11.79 -10.00
C GLN A 44 7.78 10.29 -9.72
N LEU A 45 7.62 9.87 -8.47
CA LEU A 45 7.58 8.46 -8.10
C LEU A 45 6.37 7.76 -8.73
N ALA A 46 5.22 8.45 -8.76
CA ALA A 46 4.02 7.99 -9.45
C ALA A 46 4.15 8.01 -10.99
N GLY A 47 5.26 8.44 -11.55
CA GLY A 47 5.46 8.53 -13.01
C GLY A 47 4.85 9.77 -13.65
N MET A 48 4.43 10.76 -12.85
CA MET A 48 3.82 12.01 -13.29
C MET A 48 4.81 13.18 -13.24
N PRO A 49 4.59 14.25 -14.00
CA PRO A 49 5.31 15.49 -13.82
C PRO A 49 5.20 16.01 -12.38
N ALA A 50 6.28 16.61 -11.86
CA ALA A 50 6.38 17.01 -10.46
C ALA A 50 5.24 17.90 -9.96
N TYR A 51 4.74 18.80 -10.81
CA TYR A 51 3.69 19.75 -10.44
C TYR A 51 2.34 19.10 -10.11
N TYR A 52 2.04 17.90 -10.62
CA TYR A 52 0.85 17.14 -10.20
C TYR A 52 0.87 16.80 -8.70
N GLY A 53 2.07 16.75 -8.11
CA GLY A 53 2.20 16.63 -6.65
C GLY A 53 1.62 17.81 -5.91
N LEU A 54 1.75 19.03 -6.43
CA LEU A 54 1.13 20.22 -5.84
C LEU A 54 -0.39 20.18 -6.00
N TYR A 55 -0.90 19.70 -7.13
CA TYR A 55 -2.34 19.51 -7.35
C TYR A 55 -2.94 18.53 -6.34
N ALA A 56 -2.23 17.43 -6.07
CA ALA A 56 -2.63 16.46 -5.07
C ALA A 56 -2.40 16.90 -3.61
N ALA A 57 -1.67 18.01 -3.39
CA ALA A 57 -1.28 18.47 -2.06
C ALA A 57 -2.11 19.66 -1.54
N PHE A 58 -3.04 20.22 -2.31
CA PHE A 58 -3.88 21.31 -1.79
C PHE A 58 -5.31 20.87 -1.48
N LEU A 59 -6.13 20.56 -2.46
CA LEU A 59 -7.54 20.25 -2.25
C LEU A 59 -7.78 18.93 -1.53
N PRO A 60 -7.13 17.81 -1.90
CA PRO A 60 -7.27 16.57 -1.15
C PRO A 60 -6.88 16.68 0.32
N VAL A 61 -5.85 17.47 0.63
CA VAL A 61 -5.40 17.72 2.02
C VAL A 61 -6.48 18.43 2.83
N ILE A 62 -7.11 19.47 2.25
CA ILE A 62 -8.19 20.22 2.88
C ILE A 62 -9.39 19.30 3.13
N ILE A 63 -9.84 18.58 2.10
CA ILE A 63 -11.02 17.72 2.17
C ILE A 63 -10.80 16.57 3.14
N GLY A 64 -9.65 15.88 3.06
CA GLY A 64 -9.31 14.79 3.98
C GLY A 64 -9.33 15.22 5.45
N ALA A 65 -8.82 16.42 5.75
CA ALA A 65 -8.86 16.98 7.09
C ALA A 65 -10.29 17.35 7.55
N MET A 66 -11.10 17.92 6.67
CA MET A 66 -12.46 18.37 7.03
C MET A 66 -13.41 17.19 7.27
N TRP A 67 -13.31 16.11 6.50
CA TRP A 67 -14.21 14.96 6.60
C TRP A 67 -13.60 13.75 7.32
N GLY A 68 -12.30 13.74 7.58
CA GLY A 68 -11.63 12.70 8.39
C GLY A 68 -12.00 12.75 9.87
N SER A 69 -11.54 11.74 10.61
CA SER A 69 -11.74 11.62 12.06
C SER A 69 -10.53 12.06 12.87
N SER A 70 -9.34 12.04 12.28
CA SER A 70 -8.08 12.39 12.94
C SER A 70 -7.74 13.87 12.80
N HIS A 71 -7.41 14.53 13.91
CA HIS A 71 -6.99 15.93 13.90
C HIS A 71 -5.57 16.15 13.38
N GLN A 72 -4.68 15.16 13.52
CA GLN A 72 -3.27 15.28 13.18
C GLN A 72 -2.88 14.57 11.90
N LEU A 73 -3.75 13.72 11.34
CA LEU A 73 -3.46 13.02 10.11
C LEU A 73 -3.30 14.01 8.96
N ALA A 74 -2.15 14.01 8.31
CA ALA A 74 -1.88 14.81 7.13
C ALA A 74 -2.08 13.95 5.88
N THR A 75 -3.25 14.07 5.25
CA THR A 75 -3.57 13.46 3.96
C THR A 75 -2.77 14.12 2.83
N GLY A 76 -2.57 13.46 1.71
CA GLY A 76 -1.89 13.97 0.53
C GLY A 76 -1.03 12.91 -0.15
N PRO A 77 -0.17 13.27 -1.12
CA PRO A 77 0.72 12.33 -1.77
C PRO A 77 1.63 11.59 -0.78
N VAL A 78 1.75 10.27 -0.93
CA VAL A 78 2.60 9.40 -0.09
C VAL A 78 3.39 8.42 -0.94
N ALA A 79 4.56 8.01 -0.47
CA ALA A 79 5.49 7.19 -1.24
C ALA A 79 4.88 5.87 -1.72
N MET A 80 4.17 5.17 -0.84
CA MET A 80 3.58 3.85 -1.12
C MET A 80 2.51 3.92 -2.21
N VAL A 81 1.52 4.79 -2.04
CA VAL A 81 0.43 4.95 -3.01
C VAL A 81 0.97 5.48 -4.34
N SER A 82 1.93 6.42 -4.31
CA SER A 82 2.59 6.93 -5.52
C SER A 82 3.33 5.84 -6.29
N LEU A 83 4.06 4.98 -5.59
CA LEU A 83 4.76 3.85 -6.22
C LEU A 83 3.79 2.85 -6.83
N LEU A 84 2.73 2.46 -6.08
CA LEU A 84 1.68 1.58 -6.58
C LEU A 84 1.00 2.16 -7.82
N THR A 85 0.66 3.46 -7.81
CA THR A 85 0.10 4.16 -8.95
C THR A 85 1.04 4.07 -10.16
N GLY A 86 2.32 4.43 -9.95
CA GLY A 86 3.32 4.43 -11.02
C GLY A 86 3.57 3.05 -11.61
N SER A 87 3.70 2.03 -10.76
CA SER A 87 3.97 0.65 -11.19
C SER A 87 2.79 0.04 -11.94
N ALA A 88 1.58 0.23 -11.42
CA ALA A 88 0.37 -0.34 -12.03
C ALA A 88 0.03 0.29 -13.38
N LEU A 89 0.24 1.59 -13.53
CA LEU A 89 -0.09 2.30 -14.77
C LEU A 89 0.98 2.15 -15.86
N ALA A 90 2.21 1.80 -15.51
CA ALA A 90 3.31 1.64 -16.48
C ALA A 90 3.02 0.55 -17.53
N GLN A 91 2.19 -0.46 -17.21
CA GLN A 91 1.74 -1.48 -18.16
C GLN A 91 0.72 -0.97 -19.20
N PHE A 92 0.02 0.14 -18.92
CA PHE A 92 -1.01 0.69 -19.81
C PHE A 92 -0.52 1.88 -20.61
N ALA A 93 0.40 2.69 -20.07
CA ALA A 93 0.92 3.88 -20.72
C ALA A 93 2.34 4.21 -20.24
N ALA A 94 3.11 4.91 -21.07
CA ALA A 94 4.44 5.37 -20.68
C ALA A 94 4.33 6.53 -19.67
N PRO A 95 5.15 6.52 -18.58
CA PRO A 95 5.16 7.60 -17.59
C PRO A 95 5.32 8.98 -18.21
N GLY A 96 4.61 9.98 -17.70
CA GLY A 96 4.63 11.36 -18.15
C GLY A 96 3.83 11.65 -19.41
N THR A 97 3.19 10.65 -20.04
CA THR A 97 2.29 10.87 -21.18
C THR A 97 0.91 11.33 -20.70
N GLU A 98 0.18 12.05 -21.55
CA GLU A 98 -1.20 12.49 -21.27
C GLU A 98 -2.12 11.31 -20.91
N GLN A 99 -1.96 10.18 -21.63
CA GLN A 99 -2.71 8.97 -21.34
C GLN A 99 -2.41 8.42 -19.94
N PHE A 100 -1.12 8.43 -19.54
CA PHE A 100 -0.72 8.00 -18.20
C PHE A 100 -1.34 8.89 -17.10
N ILE A 101 -1.31 10.20 -17.33
CA ILE A 101 -1.88 11.20 -16.42
C ILE A 101 -3.39 11.00 -16.28
N ALA A 102 -4.10 10.84 -17.41
CA ALA A 102 -5.53 10.58 -17.41
C ALA A 102 -5.90 9.29 -16.66
N LEU A 103 -5.10 8.22 -16.81
CA LEU A 103 -5.29 6.98 -16.07
C LEU A 103 -5.02 7.14 -14.57
N ALA A 104 -4.03 7.95 -14.17
CA ALA A 104 -3.74 8.22 -12.77
C ALA A 104 -4.88 9.00 -12.08
N ILE A 105 -5.45 9.97 -12.79
CA ILE A 105 -6.61 10.74 -12.33
C ILE A 105 -7.85 9.84 -12.20
N LEU A 106 -8.10 8.97 -13.20
CA LEU A 106 -9.17 7.98 -13.14
C LEU A 106 -8.99 7.01 -11.97
N LEU A 107 -7.76 6.57 -11.74
CA LEU A 107 -7.43 5.68 -10.63
C LEU A 107 -7.71 6.35 -9.27
N ALA A 108 -7.43 7.66 -9.14
CA ALA A 108 -7.78 8.42 -7.94
C ALA A 108 -9.29 8.45 -7.71
N LEU A 109 -10.09 8.66 -8.76
CA LEU A 109 -11.55 8.60 -8.68
C LEU A 109 -12.02 7.22 -8.21
N MET A 110 -11.50 6.15 -8.81
CA MET A 110 -11.88 4.78 -8.46
C MET A 110 -11.54 4.44 -7.01
N VAL A 111 -10.32 4.75 -6.57
CA VAL A 111 -9.88 4.59 -5.17
C VAL A 111 -10.80 5.36 -4.24
N GLY A 112 -11.08 6.62 -4.56
CA GLY A 112 -11.94 7.45 -3.74
C GLY A 112 -13.38 6.94 -3.62
N VAL A 113 -13.96 6.44 -4.72
CA VAL A 113 -15.31 5.84 -4.71
C VAL A 113 -15.32 4.56 -3.85
N MET A 114 -14.28 3.72 -3.95
CA MET A 114 -14.17 2.51 -3.14
C MET A 114 -14.04 2.83 -1.64
N GLU A 115 -13.16 3.76 -1.27
CA GLU A 115 -12.97 4.18 0.11
C GLU A 115 -14.25 4.80 0.68
N LEU A 116 -14.93 5.66 -0.09
CA LEU A 116 -16.21 6.26 0.31
C LEU A 116 -17.28 5.20 0.50
N ALA A 117 -17.41 4.26 -0.44
CA ALA A 117 -18.37 3.15 -0.33
C ALA A 117 -18.08 2.31 0.91
N MET A 118 -16.82 1.90 1.13
CA MET A 118 -16.43 1.15 2.32
C MET A 118 -16.76 1.92 3.62
N GLY A 119 -16.55 3.23 3.66
CA GLY A 119 -16.89 4.07 4.80
C GLY A 119 -18.40 4.15 5.07
N LEU A 120 -19.21 4.34 4.01
CA LEU A 120 -20.67 4.40 4.12
C LEU A 120 -21.29 3.06 4.56
N PHE A 121 -20.78 1.94 4.04
CA PHE A 121 -21.21 0.59 4.43
C PHE A 121 -20.60 0.12 5.76
N ARG A 122 -19.84 0.96 6.45
CA ARG A 122 -19.18 0.67 7.74
C ARG A 122 -18.21 -0.52 7.67
N LEU A 123 -17.50 -0.62 6.57
CA LEU A 123 -16.55 -1.69 6.30
C LEU A 123 -15.14 -1.34 6.79
N GLY A 124 -14.97 -0.35 7.66
CA GLY A 124 -13.66 0.02 8.22
C GLY A 124 -12.92 -1.12 8.94
N ALA A 125 -13.64 -2.18 9.33
CA ALA A 125 -13.06 -3.41 9.86
C ALA A 125 -12.42 -4.30 8.79
N ILE A 126 -12.76 -4.18 7.51
CA ILE A 126 -12.20 -4.97 6.39
C ILE A 126 -10.68 -4.82 6.30
N VAL A 127 -10.18 -3.69 6.70
CA VAL A 127 -8.74 -3.43 6.77
C VAL A 127 -7.97 -4.46 7.61
N ASN A 128 -8.62 -5.11 8.56
CA ASN A 128 -8.01 -6.15 9.37
C ASN A 128 -7.74 -7.46 8.59
N PHE A 129 -8.28 -7.63 7.37
CA PHE A 129 -7.98 -8.79 6.51
C PHE A 129 -6.58 -8.75 5.90
N LEU A 130 -5.99 -7.57 5.69
CA LEU A 130 -4.57 -7.47 5.39
C LEU A 130 -3.78 -7.60 6.68
N SER A 131 -3.17 -8.74 6.91
CA SER A 131 -2.41 -8.97 8.14
C SER A 131 -1.21 -8.02 8.24
N HIS A 132 -0.92 -7.55 9.44
CA HIS A 132 0.23 -6.67 9.69
C HIS A 132 1.56 -7.23 9.16
N PRO A 133 1.89 -8.53 9.29
CA PRO A 133 3.07 -9.15 8.70
C PRO A 133 3.18 -8.98 7.17
N VAL A 134 2.09 -9.13 6.43
CA VAL A 134 2.05 -8.93 4.97
C VAL A 134 2.44 -7.50 4.62
N ILE A 135 1.88 -6.52 5.34
CA ILE A 135 2.19 -5.10 5.12
C ILE A 135 3.65 -4.81 5.43
N VAL A 136 4.19 -5.35 6.52
CA VAL A 136 5.60 -5.19 6.88
C VAL A 136 6.50 -5.76 5.79
N GLY A 137 6.21 -6.96 5.28
CA GLY A 137 6.94 -7.57 4.18
C GLY A 137 6.93 -6.70 2.92
N PHE A 138 5.73 -6.28 2.50
CA PHE A 138 5.52 -5.41 1.35
C PHE A 138 6.22 -4.05 1.49
N THR A 139 6.06 -3.38 2.63
CA THR A 139 6.64 -2.05 2.88
C THR A 139 8.17 -2.07 2.83
N ASN A 140 8.81 -3.12 3.39
CA ASN A 140 10.26 -3.26 3.32
C ASN A 140 10.76 -3.45 1.88
N ALA A 141 10.09 -4.30 1.09
CA ALA A 141 10.44 -4.51 -0.32
C ALA A 141 10.23 -3.24 -1.14
N ALA A 142 9.06 -2.60 -0.99
CA ALA A 142 8.72 -1.37 -1.68
C ALA A 142 9.71 -0.22 -1.35
N ALA A 143 10.12 -0.09 -0.09
CA ALA A 143 11.12 0.92 0.31
C ALA A 143 12.45 0.72 -0.40
N ILE A 144 12.92 -0.53 -0.54
CA ILE A 144 14.15 -0.86 -1.27
C ILE A 144 13.98 -0.54 -2.77
N ILE A 145 12.85 -0.95 -3.37
CA ILE A 145 12.56 -0.67 -4.78
C ILE A 145 12.52 0.84 -5.05
N ILE A 146 11.85 1.61 -4.17
CA ILE A 146 11.80 3.07 -4.28
C ILE A 146 13.21 3.67 -4.20
N ALA A 147 14.00 3.28 -3.20
CA ALA A 147 15.35 3.81 -3.04
C ALA A 147 16.21 3.52 -4.28
N LEU A 148 16.19 2.27 -4.76
CA LEU A 148 16.94 1.87 -5.95
C LEU A 148 16.46 2.57 -7.23
N SER A 149 15.16 2.83 -7.37
CA SER A 149 14.60 3.55 -8.53
C SER A 149 15.05 5.02 -8.63
N GLN A 150 15.60 5.59 -7.55
CA GLN A 150 16.13 6.97 -7.55
C GLN A 150 17.61 7.06 -7.90
N PHE A 151 18.33 5.94 -8.00
CA PHE A 151 19.77 5.94 -8.26
C PHE A 151 20.13 6.63 -9.58
N ASN A 152 19.35 6.36 -10.64
CA ASN A 152 19.59 6.97 -11.95
C ASN A 152 19.50 8.51 -11.90
N LYS A 153 18.53 9.06 -11.16
CA LYS A 153 18.36 10.51 -10.98
C LYS A 153 19.45 11.11 -10.11
N LEU A 154 19.88 10.39 -9.08
CA LEU A 154 20.95 10.83 -8.19
C LEU A 154 22.31 10.88 -8.92
N LEU A 155 22.58 9.86 -9.77
CA LEU A 155 23.80 9.79 -10.57
C LEU A 155 23.74 10.66 -11.84
N GLY A 156 22.55 11.15 -12.21
CA GLY A 156 22.34 11.86 -13.47
C GLY A 156 22.51 10.95 -14.71
N VAL A 157 22.31 9.64 -14.55
CA VAL A 157 22.41 8.63 -15.60
C VAL A 157 21.01 8.31 -16.13
N HIS A 158 20.79 8.50 -17.42
CA HIS A 158 19.53 8.15 -18.06
C HIS A 158 19.46 6.63 -18.27
N SER A 159 18.44 6.00 -17.71
CA SER A 159 18.11 4.59 -17.91
C SER A 159 16.75 4.46 -18.59
N ALA A 160 16.64 3.56 -19.57
CA ALA A 160 15.34 3.17 -20.10
C ALA A 160 14.68 2.23 -19.07
N ARG A 161 13.42 2.46 -18.74
CA ARG A 161 12.65 1.55 -17.90
C ARG A 161 12.21 0.34 -18.73
N SER A 162 12.50 -0.86 -18.25
CA SER A 162 12.03 -2.12 -18.80
C SER A 162 11.03 -2.80 -17.87
N ASP A 163 10.48 -3.93 -18.30
CA ASP A 163 9.59 -4.76 -17.46
C ASP A 163 10.35 -5.56 -16.39
N ARG A 164 11.67 -5.34 -16.26
CA ARG A 164 12.54 -6.05 -15.30
C ARG A 164 13.31 -5.06 -14.43
N PHE A 165 12.73 -4.68 -13.32
CA PHE A 165 13.30 -3.69 -12.40
C PHE A 165 14.76 -3.96 -12.01
N LEU A 166 15.08 -5.20 -11.65
CA LEU A 166 16.45 -5.56 -11.23
C LEU A 166 17.46 -5.43 -12.39
N ALA A 167 17.04 -5.69 -13.64
CA ALA A 167 17.88 -5.51 -14.79
C ALA A 167 18.13 -4.02 -15.06
N ASP A 168 17.13 -3.17 -14.88
CA ASP A 168 17.27 -1.71 -15.02
C ASP A 168 18.24 -1.16 -13.95
N VAL A 169 18.15 -1.61 -12.72
CA VAL A 169 19.08 -1.22 -11.65
C VAL A 169 20.49 -1.67 -11.99
N TRP A 170 20.65 -2.90 -12.51
CA TRP A 170 21.95 -3.41 -12.95
C TRP A 170 22.55 -2.61 -14.10
N ASP A 171 21.75 -2.22 -15.11
CA ASP A 171 22.18 -1.35 -16.21
C ASP A 171 22.70 0.01 -15.69
N VAL A 172 22.01 0.61 -14.72
CA VAL A 172 22.49 1.85 -14.06
C VAL A 172 23.81 1.61 -13.34
N MET A 173 23.98 0.50 -12.65
CA MET A 173 25.22 0.14 -11.95
C MET A 173 26.39 -0.04 -12.93
N LEU A 174 26.18 -0.68 -14.08
CA LEU A 174 27.19 -0.84 -15.12
C LEU A 174 27.62 0.52 -15.73
N ARG A 175 26.73 1.52 -15.69
CA ARG A 175 26.99 2.88 -16.20
C ARG A 175 27.41 3.87 -15.13
N ILE A 176 27.87 3.42 -13.98
CA ILE A 176 28.32 4.32 -12.90
C ILE A 176 29.48 5.22 -13.36
N GLY A 177 30.25 4.78 -14.38
CA GLY A 177 31.28 5.60 -15.02
C GLY A 177 30.75 6.82 -15.79
N ASP A 178 29.46 6.82 -16.19
CA ASP A 178 28.79 7.92 -16.87
C ASP A 178 28.16 8.94 -15.88
N THR A 179 28.48 8.84 -14.60
CA THR A 179 27.91 9.71 -13.55
C THR A 179 28.17 11.19 -13.88
N HIS A 180 27.09 11.98 -13.85
CA HIS A 180 27.18 13.43 -13.92
C HIS A 180 27.51 14.01 -12.53
N TRP A 181 28.79 14.26 -12.29
CA TRP A 181 29.31 14.67 -10.99
C TRP A 181 28.60 15.88 -10.36
N PRO A 182 28.22 16.95 -11.12
CA PRO A 182 27.45 18.05 -10.56
C PRO A 182 26.07 17.62 -10.05
N THR A 183 25.39 16.69 -10.75
CA THR A 183 24.09 16.14 -10.31
C THR A 183 24.23 15.34 -9.02
N LEU A 184 25.25 14.48 -8.96
CA LEU A 184 25.54 13.72 -7.73
C LEU A 184 25.88 14.65 -6.56
N ALA A 185 26.70 15.70 -6.79
CA ALA A 185 27.03 16.69 -5.78
C ALA A 185 25.79 17.41 -5.23
N MET A 186 24.85 17.80 -6.10
CA MET A 186 23.57 18.42 -5.71
C MET A 186 22.71 17.47 -4.86
N GLY A 187 22.60 16.21 -5.25
CA GLY A 187 21.86 15.19 -4.49
C GLY A 187 22.50 14.89 -3.14
N LEU A 188 23.82 14.74 -3.10
CA LEU A 188 24.55 14.52 -1.85
C LEU A 188 24.49 15.74 -0.92
N LEU A 189 24.56 16.96 -1.47
CA LEU A 189 24.36 18.19 -0.70
C LEU A 189 22.96 18.23 -0.06
N ALA A 190 21.92 17.90 -0.84
CA ALA A 190 20.56 17.82 -0.31
C ALA A 190 20.46 16.80 0.84
N LEU A 191 21.00 15.59 0.66
CA LEU A 191 21.06 14.56 1.71
C LEU A 191 21.81 15.05 2.94
N ALA A 192 22.99 15.63 2.77
CA ALA A 192 23.81 16.12 3.88
C ALA A 192 23.08 17.20 4.67
N VAL A 193 22.49 18.19 3.99
CA VAL A 193 21.70 19.24 4.66
C VAL A 193 20.54 18.66 5.44
N MET A 194 19.76 17.75 4.85
CA MET A 194 18.62 17.12 5.53
C MET A 194 19.06 16.32 6.77
N ILE A 195 20.14 15.54 6.66
CA ILE A 195 20.67 14.72 7.77
C ILE A 195 21.23 15.62 8.89
N LEU A 196 22.01 16.65 8.53
CA LEU A 196 22.59 17.59 9.50
C LEU A 196 21.51 18.39 10.24
N VAL A 197 20.53 18.92 9.51
CA VAL A 197 19.40 19.64 10.13
C VAL A 197 18.64 18.72 11.06
N ARG A 198 18.31 17.49 10.63
CA ARG A 198 17.62 16.50 11.47
C ARG A 198 18.39 16.16 12.74
N ARG A 199 19.75 16.14 12.69
CA ARG A 199 20.58 15.79 13.83
C ARG A 199 20.75 16.94 14.82
N TYR A 200 20.95 18.18 14.32
CA TYR A 200 21.29 19.33 15.17
C TYR A 200 20.12 20.22 15.51
N ARG A 201 19.11 20.28 14.63
CA ARG A 201 17.92 21.13 14.77
C ARG A 201 16.66 20.38 14.29
N PRO A 202 16.21 19.33 15.00
CA PRO A 202 15.15 18.44 14.55
C PRO A 202 13.80 19.13 14.33
N LEU A 203 13.59 20.32 14.90
CA LEU A 203 12.38 21.12 14.70
C LEU A 203 12.41 21.97 13.41
N TRP A 204 13.57 22.10 12.77
CA TRP A 204 13.68 22.89 11.54
C TRP A 204 13.26 22.05 10.33
N PRO A 205 12.64 22.68 9.31
CA PRO A 205 12.17 21.99 8.10
C PRO A 205 13.35 21.67 7.17
N GLY A 206 14.11 20.61 7.51
CA GLY A 206 15.34 20.23 6.80
C GLY A 206 15.16 20.01 5.32
N VAL A 207 13.99 19.50 4.90
CA VAL A 207 13.65 19.30 3.49
C VAL A 207 13.56 20.63 2.75
N LEU A 208 12.85 21.62 3.31
CA LEU A 208 12.74 22.95 2.72
C LEU A 208 14.10 23.65 2.63
N ILE A 209 14.93 23.56 3.68
CA ILE A 209 16.27 24.15 3.70
C ILE A 209 17.14 23.54 2.61
N ALA A 210 17.11 22.20 2.46
CA ALA A 210 17.83 21.51 1.40
C ALA A 210 17.36 21.96 0.00
N VAL A 211 16.04 22.06 -0.20
CA VAL A 211 15.44 22.56 -1.44
C VAL A 211 15.87 24.01 -1.71
N ALA A 212 15.74 24.91 -0.73
CA ALA A 212 16.12 26.30 -0.90
C ALA A 212 17.61 26.46 -1.29
N ILE A 213 18.51 25.75 -0.60
CA ILE A 213 19.94 25.79 -0.90
C ILE A 213 20.22 25.24 -2.29
N THR A 214 19.70 24.05 -2.62
CA THR A 214 19.98 23.43 -3.92
C THR A 214 19.34 24.16 -5.08
N THR A 215 18.15 24.73 -4.92
CA THR A 215 17.48 25.55 -5.94
C THR A 215 18.23 26.86 -6.18
N THR A 216 18.65 27.55 -5.11
CA THR A 216 19.45 28.77 -5.22
C THR A 216 20.78 28.48 -5.90
N LEU A 217 21.46 27.40 -5.53
CA LEU A 217 22.73 27.01 -6.15
C LEU A 217 22.51 26.62 -7.62
N SER A 218 21.43 25.90 -7.94
CA SER A 218 21.07 25.54 -9.31
C SER A 218 20.82 26.78 -10.17
N TRP A 219 20.10 27.77 -9.64
CA TRP A 219 19.84 29.02 -10.32
C TRP A 219 21.12 29.84 -10.55
N THR A 220 21.96 30.02 -9.52
CA THR A 220 23.16 30.84 -9.61
C THR A 220 24.26 30.23 -10.48
N THR A 221 24.31 28.90 -10.60
CA THR A 221 25.30 28.17 -11.41
C THR A 221 24.81 27.84 -12.81
N ASP A 222 23.58 28.23 -13.16
CA ASP A 222 22.93 27.84 -14.42
C ASP A 222 23.02 26.31 -14.66
N PHE A 223 22.59 25.56 -13.65
CA PHE A 223 22.82 24.11 -13.53
C PHE A 223 22.21 23.29 -14.67
N GLU A 224 21.04 23.70 -15.19
CA GLU A 224 20.31 22.94 -16.22
C GLU A 224 20.93 23.06 -17.61
N ARG A 225 21.44 24.24 -17.97
CA ARG A 225 22.06 24.59 -19.26
C ARG A 225 21.44 23.90 -20.46
N ASN A 226 20.28 24.40 -20.83
CA ASN A 226 19.57 23.94 -22.02
C ASN A 226 19.93 24.83 -23.22
N THR A 227 20.10 24.22 -24.40
CA THR A 227 20.22 24.95 -25.68
C THR A 227 19.34 24.28 -26.72
N THR A 228 18.96 25.04 -27.76
CA THR A 228 18.22 24.50 -28.88
C THR A 228 19.12 24.48 -30.11
N ALA A 229 19.11 23.37 -30.82
CA ALA A 229 19.85 23.20 -32.06
C ALA A 229 18.91 22.73 -33.18
N SER A 230 19.23 23.08 -34.42
CA SER A 230 18.59 22.50 -35.61
C SER A 230 19.27 21.19 -36.01
N ALA A 231 18.60 20.32 -36.76
CA ALA A 231 19.20 19.08 -37.26
C ALA A 231 20.48 19.34 -38.06
N THR A 232 20.59 20.51 -38.73
CA THR A 232 21.74 20.92 -39.53
C THR A 232 23.00 21.24 -38.71
N GLU A 233 22.85 21.55 -37.42
CA GLU A 233 23.94 21.84 -36.48
C GLU A 233 24.65 20.59 -35.95
N PHE A 234 24.15 19.41 -36.27
CA PHE A 234 24.82 18.15 -35.95
C PHE A 234 25.73 17.71 -37.05
N ARG A 235 27.03 17.48 -36.79
CA ARG A 235 28.04 17.15 -37.75
C ARG A 235 27.90 15.74 -38.34
N ASP A 236 27.38 14.80 -37.56
CA ASP A 236 27.24 13.40 -37.99
C ASP A 236 25.97 13.21 -38.84
N PRO A 237 26.13 12.72 -40.12
CA PRO A 237 24.99 12.47 -40.99
C PRO A 237 24.02 11.41 -40.47
N GLN A 238 24.49 10.41 -39.72
CA GLN A 238 23.63 9.37 -39.16
C GLN A 238 22.72 9.96 -38.09
N VAL A 239 23.24 10.83 -37.24
CA VAL A 239 22.48 11.55 -36.23
C VAL A 239 21.42 12.44 -36.86
N ARG A 240 21.79 13.19 -37.93
CA ARG A 240 20.82 14.01 -38.67
C ARG A 240 19.66 13.18 -39.22
N ASN A 241 19.97 12.06 -39.90
CA ASN A 241 18.94 11.17 -40.43
C ASN A 241 18.00 10.63 -39.35
N VAL A 242 18.50 10.32 -38.14
CA VAL A 242 17.67 9.87 -37.05
C VAL A 242 16.81 11.01 -36.47
N ILE A 243 17.36 12.23 -36.37
CA ILE A 243 16.60 13.42 -35.95
C ILE A 243 15.47 13.72 -36.95
N ASP A 244 15.76 13.67 -38.26
CA ASP A 244 14.77 13.90 -39.32
C ASP A 244 13.69 12.81 -39.30
N SER A 245 14.07 11.54 -39.11
CA SER A 245 13.11 10.43 -38.94
C SER A 245 12.21 10.60 -37.71
N LEU A 246 12.79 11.03 -36.61
CA LEU A 246 12.03 11.31 -35.38
C LEU A 246 11.07 12.50 -35.53
N THR A 247 11.50 13.53 -36.30
CA THR A 247 10.65 14.67 -36.61
C THR A 247 9.47 14.24 -37.49
N ALA A 248 9.73 13.41 -38.53
CA ALA A 248 8.68 12.85 -39.39
C ALA A 248 7.69 11.96 -38.58
N LEU A 249 8.21 11.08 -37.72
CA LEU A 249 7.36 10.25 -36.85
C LEU A 249 6.54 11.10 -35.87
N THR A 250 7.08 12.22 -35.39
CA THR A 250 6.35 13.14 -34.49
C THR A 250 5.24 13.84 -35.24
N SER A 251 5.51 14.35 -36.47
CA SER A 251 4.50 14.95 -37.34
C SER A 251 3.39 13.94 -37.68
N ARG A 252 3.74 12.70 -38.06
CA ARG A 252 2.79 11.64 -38.37
C ARG A 252 1.91 11.28 -37.15
N SER A 253 2.54 11.20 -35.98
CA SER A 253 1.79 10.97 -34.73
C SER A 253 0.77 12.09 -34.44
N ASN A 254 1.15 13.35 -34.70
CA ASN A 254 0.23 14.48 -34.49
C ASN A 254 -0.89 14.50 -35.53
N GLU A 255 -0.61 14.18 -36.81
CA GLU A 255 -1.65 14.01 -37.85
C GLU A 255 -2.66 12.93 -37.46
N LEU A 256 -2.17 11.72 -37.10
CA LEU A 256 -3.03 10.63 -36.68
C LEU A 256 -3.89 10.95 -35.44
N ARG A 257 -3.33 11.73 -34.52
CA ARG A 257 -4.10 12.22 -33.36
C ARG A 257 -5.20 13.20 -33.75
N ALA A 258 -4.91 14.12 -34.66
CA ALA A 258 -5.87 15.09 -35.17
C ALA A 258 -7.03 14.37 -35.91
N GLU A 259 -6.67 13.42 -36.79
CA GLU A 259 -7.65 12.62 -37.53
C GLU A 259 -8.51 11.72 -36.61
N ALA A 260 -7.89 11.11 -35.57
CA ALA A 260 -8.62 10.34 -34.57
C ALA A 260 -9.55 11.23 -33.72
N ALA A 261 -9.17 12.46 -33.43
CA ALA A 261 -9.98 13.42 -32.71
C ALA A 261 -11.19 13.87 -33.54
N GLU A 262 -10.98 14.15 -34.83
CA GLU A 262 -12.05 14.50 -35.78
C GLU A 262 -13.08 13.37 -35.91
N LYS A 263 -12.63 12.12 -36.17
CA LYS A 263 -13.53 10.98 -36.23
C LYS A 263 -14.26 10.70 -34.91
N SER A 264 -13.60 10.94 -33.77
CA SER A 264 -14.23 10.81 -32.46
C SER A 264 -15.33 11.86 -32.24
N ALA A 265 -15.14 13.09 -32.76
CA ALA A 265 -16.17 14.13 -32.73
C ALA A 265 -17.36 13.77 -33.64
N ASP A 266 -17.10 13.22 -34.84
CA ASP A 266 -18.14 12.75 -35.76
C ASP A 266 -18.97 11.62 -35.14
N ILE A 267 -18.32 10.66 -34.47
CA ILE A 267 -19.01 9.59 -33.73
C ILE A 267 -19.91 10.18 -32.65
N SER A 268 -19.45 11.17 -31.92
CA SER A 268 -20.23 11.79 -30.85
C SER A 268 -21.47 12.53 -31.38
N THR A 269 -21.34 13.21 -32.51
CA THR A 269 -22.46 13.94 -33.15
C THR A 269 -23.49 12.98 -33.74
N LEU A 270 -23.05 11.92 -34.42
CA LEU A 270 -23.94 10.90 -35.02
C LEU A 270 -24.63 10.02 -33.98
N SER A 271 -23.96 9.71 -32.88
CA SER A 271 -24.58 8.92 -31.79
C SER A 271 -25.69 9.65 -31.06
N THR A 272 -25.68 10.99 -31.08
CA THR A 272 -26.76 11.82 -30.52
C THR A 272 -27.94 12.01 -31.48
N SER A 273 -27.76 11.86 -32.80
CA SER A 273 -28.80 12.10 -33.82
C SER A 273 -29.50 10.85 -34.28
N ASP A 274 -28.82 9.71 -34.48
CA ASP A 274 -29.34 8.58 -35.27
C ASP A 274 -29.40 7.23 -34.51
N GLY A 275 -29.07 7.17 -33.23
CA GLY A 275 -29.07 5.95 -32.41
C GLY A 275 -27.82 5.07 -32.58
N ALA A 276 -27.61 4.17 -31.62
CA ALA A 276 -26.33 3.43 -31.47
C ALA A 276 -26.05 2.36 -32.56
N ASP A 277 -27.08 1.91 -33.32
CA ASP A 277 -26.96 0.78 -34.27
C ASP A 277 -26.85 1.23 -35.74
N HIS A 278 -26.55 2.50 -36.00
CA HIS A 278 -26.43 3.00 -37.37
C HIS A 278 -25.18 2.43 -38.06
N PRO A 279 -25.26 1.81 -39.28
CA PRO A 279 -24.12 1.20 -39.96
C PRO A 279 -22.90 2.12 -40.13
N ARG A 280 -23.14 3.42 -40.29
CA ARG A 280 -22.09 4.44 -40.38
C ARG A 280 -21.30 4.62 -39.09
N LEU A 281 -21.93 4.41 -37.93
CA LEU A 281 -21.23 4.43 -36.63
C LEU A 281 -20.30 3.23 -36.46
N ILE A 282 -20.69 2.06 -36.96
CA ILE A 282 -19.86 0.86 -36.94
C ILE A 282 -18.60 1.08 -37.78
N MET A 283 -18.73 1.66 -38.98
CA MET A 283 -17.59 1.98 -39.86
C MET A 283 -16.67 3.03 -39.22
N LEU A 284 -17.24 4.10 -38.68
CA LEU A 284 -16.44 5.16 -38.03
C LEU A 284 -15.70 4.63 -36.79
N ASN A 285 -16.31 3.75 -36.01
CA ASN A 285 -15.64 3.12 -34.88
C ASN A 285 -14.50 2.18 -35.33
N ALA A 286 -14.70 1.41 -36.41
CA ALA A 286 -13.66 0.55 -36.98
C ALA A 286 -12.48 1.40 -37.50
N ASP A 287 -12.77 2.48 -38.22
CA ASP A 287 -11.75 3.43 -38.68
C ASP A 287 -10.96 4.05 -37.52
N LEU A 288 -11.68 4.47 -36.47
CA LEU A 288 -11.05 5.04 -35.27
C LEU A 288 -10.14 4.02 -34.57
N GLU A 289 -10.54 2.76 -34.48
CA GLU A 289 -9.67 1.71 -33.92
C GLU A 289 -8.46 1.43 -34.80
N PHE A 290 -8.61 1.47 -36.11
CA PHE A 290 -7.50 1.34 -37.06
C PHE A 290 -6.48 2.50 -36.90
N LEU A 291 -6.96 3.74 -36.83
CA LEU A 291 -6.13 4.91 -36.57
C LEU A 291 -5.38 4.82 -35.23
N ARG A 292 -6.05 4.30 -34.19
CA ARG A 292 -5.43 4.06 -32.89
C ARG A 292 -4.34 2.99 -32.93
N LEU A 293 -4.54 1.93 -33.72
CA LEU A 293 -3.51 0.90 -33.91
C LEU A 293 -2.30 1.48 -34.66
N GLU A 294 -2.52 2.26 -35.73
CA GLU A 294 -1.44 2.93 -36.47
C GLU A 294 -0.69 3.93 -35.57
N LEU A 295 -1.43 4.72 -34.79
CA LEU A 295 -0.82 5.65 -33.81
C LEU A 295 0.07 4.91 -32.79
N ARG A 296 -0.39 3.77 -32.27
CA ARG A 296 0.41 2.96 -31.34
C ARG A 296 1.69 2.44 -32.01
N ALA A 297 1.60 2.00 -33.25
CA ALA A 297 2.77 1.52 -34.01
C ALA A 297 3.80 2.65 -34.22
N VAL A 298 3.35 3.82 -34.67
CA VAL A 298 4.20 5.01 -34.89
C VAL A 298 4.82 5.47 -33.56
N GLU A 299 4.06 5.51 -32.48
CA GLU A 299 4.58 5.88 -31.16
C GLU A 299 5.56 4.84 -30.59
N ALA A 300 5.38 3.56 -30.88
CA ALA A 300 6.31 2.52 -30.49
C ALA A 300 7.63 2.66 -31.24
N GLU A 301 7.60 2.87 -32.55
CA GLU A 301 8.80 3.13 -33.36
C GLU A 301 9.51 4.40 -32.89
N ARG A 302 8.77 5.49 -32.71
CA ARG A 302 9.32 6.74 -32.19
C ARG A 302 10.05 6.55 -30.87
N ARG A 303 9.47 5.75 -29.93
CA ARG A 303 10.09 5.45 -28.62
C ARG A 303 11.42 4.72 -28.77
N VAL A 304 11.47 3.71 -29.63
CA VAL A 304 12.72 2.94 -29.88
C VAL A 304 13.79 3.86 -30.45
N ARG A 305 13.48 4.62 -31.48
CA ARG A 305 14.43 5.54 -32.12
C ARG A 305 14.89 6.67 -31.20
N PHE A 306 13.98 7.21 -30.41
CA PHE A 306 14.33 8.24 -29.43
C PHE A 306 15.23 7.69 -28.32
N ALA A 307 15.02 6.45 -27.89
CA ALA A 307 15.88 5.80 -26.91
C ALA A 307 17.31 5.58 -27.41
N GLU A 308 17.49 5.31 -28.72
CA GLU A 308 18.80 5.21 -29.35
C GLU A 308 19.54 6.55 -29.33
N VAL A 309 18.88 7.63 -29.77
CA VAL A 309 19.49 8.97 -29.81
C VAL A 309 19.78 9.52 -28.41
N ARG A 310 18.95 9.22 -27.46
CA ARG A 310 19.13 9.65 -26.06
C ARG A 310 20.37 9.03 -25.40
N ARG A 311 20.90 7.95 -25.94
CA ARG A 311 22.16 7.33 -25.50
C ARG A 311 23.40 8.05 -26.02
N LEU A 312 23.26 8.81 -27.10
CA LEU A 312 24.37 9.53 -27.69
C LEU A 312 24.77 10.73 -26.83
N ARG A 313 26.05 11.02 -26.79
CA ARG A 313 26.62 12.17 -26.10
C ARG A 313 27.27 13.06 -27.15
N PHE A 314 26.96 14.34 -27.10
CA PHE A 314 27.48 15.35 -28.01
C PHE A 314 28.37 16.32 -27.25
N THR A 315 29.32 16.92 -27.97
CA THR A 315 30.17 18.01 -27.50
C THR A 315 30.01 19.16 -28.44
N GLY A 316 29.83 20.37 -27.93
CA GLY A 316 29.79 21.58 -28.75
C GLY A 316 31.19 21.93 -29.23
N VAL A 317 31.34 22.10 -30.56
CA VAL A 317 32.57 22.45 -31.22
C VAL A 317 32.46 23.89 -31.76
N HIS A 318 33.42 24.74 -31.43
CA HIS A 318 33.45 26.14 -31.82
C HIS A 318 34.48 26.37 -32.94
N GLU A 319 34.32 25.74 -34.10
CA GLU A 319 35.18 25.99 -35.28
C GLU A 319 34.65 27.09 -36.20
N THR A 320 33.33 27.41 -36.08
CA THR A 320 32.64 28.43 -36.90
C THR A 320 31.81 29.35 -36.02
N ALA A 321 31.24 30.40 -36.57
CA ALA A 321 30.39 31.35 -35.86
C ALA A 321 29.10 30.72 -35.27
N THR A 322 28.74 29.51 -35.70
CA THR A 322 27.65 28.69 -35.20
C THR A 322 28.21 27.50 -34.43
N ALA A 323 27.67 27.22 -33.26
CA ALA A 323 28.02 26.04 -32.47
C ALA A 323 27.57 24.77 -33.20
N GLU A 324 28.50 23.89 -33.56
CA GLU A 324 28.22 22.58 -34.16
C GLU A 324 28.29 21.49 -33.05
N PHE A 325 27.41 20.52 -33.10
CA PHE A 325 27.40 19.39 -32.18
C PHE A 325 27.96 18.13 -32.82
N GLN A 326 29.02 17.57 -32.21
CA GLN A 326 29.68 16.35 -32.64
C GLN A 326 29.58 15.27 -31.56
N LEU A 327 29.54 13.98 -31.97
CA LEU A 327 29.59 12.87 -31.01
C LEU A 327 30.85 12.96 -30.15
N ALA A 328 30.70 12.89 -28.83
CA ALA A 328 31.78 13.11 -27.86
C ALA A 328 33.00 12.18 -28.06
N GLY A 329 32.78 10.97 -28.62
CA GLY A 329 33.85 10.01 -28.91
C GLY A 329 34.58 10.21 -30.29
N THR A 330 34.09 11.14 -31.12
CA THR A 330 34.64 11.35 -32.50
C THR A 330 35.33 12.71 -32.68
N VAL A 331 35.41 13.50 -31.60
CA VAL A 331 36.04 14.83 -31.64
C VAL A 331 37.57 14.69 -31.77
N PRO A 332 38.23 15.26 -32.79
CA PRO A 332 39.67 15.19 -32.94
C PRO A 332 40.42 15.86 -31.78
N ALA A 333 41.60 15.30 -31.42
CA ALA A 333 42.43 15.89 -30.38
C ALA A 333 42.93 17.28 -30.82
N GLY A 334 42.71 18.30 -30.00
CA GLY A 334 43.10 19.70 -30.28
C GLY A 334 41.96 20.59 -30.77
N THR A 335 40.75 20.07 -31.00
CA THR A 335 39.58 20.88 -31.38
C THR A 335 39.10 21.68 -30.15
N GLN A 336 38.82 22.98 -30.30
CA GLN A 336 38.22 23.79 -29.24
C GLN A 336 36.78 23.33 -28.99
N THR A 337 36.55 22.80 -27.82
CA THR A 337 35.22 22.33 -27.40
C THR A 337 34.72 23.13 -26.21
N ASP A 338 33.41 23.16 -26.02
CA ASP A 338 32.79 23.76 -24.84
C ASP A 338 33.03 22.97 -23.52
N GLY A 339 33.74 21.84 -23.59
CA GLY A 339 34.06 20.98 -22.43
C GLY A 339 32.86 20.29 -21.84
N ARG A 340 31.69 20.30 -22.51
CA ARG A 340 30.42 19.76 -22.00
C ARG A 340 29.99 18.54 -22.79
N ARG A 341 29.15 17.73 -22.12
CA ARG A 341 28.49 16.58 -22.73
C ARG A 341 26.98 16.89 -22.83
N TRP A 342 26.53 17.12 -24.06
CA TRP A 342 25.15 17.41 -24.40
C TRP A 342 24.37 16.14 -24.70
N ILE A 343 23.09 16.13 -24.27
CA ILE A 343 22.16 15.02 -24.49
C ILE A 343 20.92 15.60 -25.17
N ILE A 344 20.36 14.89 -26.14
CA ILE A 344 19.09 15.25 -26.74
C ILE A 344 17.95 14.95 -25.71
N SER A 345 17.32 16.00 -25.25
CA SER A 345 16.23 15.95 -24.27
C SER A 345 14.86 15.84 -24.94
N LYS A 346 14.59 16.63 -25.98
CA LYS A 346 13.33 16.67 -26.73
C LYS A 346 13.59 17.02 -28.16
N ILE A 347 12.78 16.49 -29.09
CA ILE A 347 12.73 16.90 -30.47
C ILE A 347 11.31 17.39 -30.75
N ASP A 348 11.17 18.63 -31.21
CA ASP A 348 9.88 19.27 -31.48
C ASP A 348 9.99 20.14 -32.75
N ASN A 349 9.16 19.86 -33.75
CA ASN A 349 9.09 20.61 -35.00
C ASN A 349 10.46 20.91 -35.63
N GLY A 350 11.35 19.89 -35.67
CA GLY A 350 12.70 20.04 -36.27
C GLY A 350 13.71 20.78 -35.39
N ARG A 351 13.33 21.25 -34.22
CA ARG A 351 14.22 21.78 -33.17
C ARG A 351 14.57 20.71 -32.15
N VAL A 352 15.83 20.55 -31.88
CA VAL A 352 16.39 19.63 -30.93
C VAL A 352 16.73 20.38 -29.67
N LEU A 353 16.07 20.04 -28.54
CA LEU A 353 16.43 20.56 -27.24
C LEU A 353 17.56 19.72 -26.68
N LEU A 354 18.70 20.35 -26.45
CA LEU A 354 19.90 19.75 -25.85
C LEU A 354 20.01 20.18 -24.39
N SER A 355 20.28 19.24 -23.54
CA SER A 355 20.60 19.47 -22.14
C SER A 355 22.08 19.14 -21.89
N GLY A 356 22.83 20.13 -21.42
CA GLY A 356 24.27 20.01 -21.12
C GLY A 356 24.58 20.10 -19.63
N GLY A 357 23.56 20.12 -18.78
CA GLY A 357 23.65 20.22 -17.33
C GLY A 357 22.81 19.16 -16.60
N GLY A 358 22.50 19.42 -15.35
CA GLY A 358 21.65 18.55 -14.55
C GLY A 358 20.15 18.78 -14.83
N GLU A 359 19.35 17.75 -14.64
CA GLU A 359 17.90 17.87 -14.79
C GLU A 359 17.27 18.68 -13.64
N VAL A 360 16.40 19.61 -13.99
CA VAL A 360 15.56 20.39 -13.05
C VAL A 360 14.08 20.07 -13.25
N VAL A 361 13.23 20.56 -12.38
CA VAL A 361 11.77 20.37 -12.49
C VAL A 361 11.21 21.02 -13.74
N GLY A 362 11.71 22.20 -14.11
CA GLY A 362 11.28 22.94 -15.30
C GLY A 362 9.99 23.73 -15.08
N ALA A 363 9.35 24.13 -16.16
CA ALA A 363 8.14 24.97 -16.12
C ALA A 363 6.97 24.27 -15.42
N ILE A 364 6.40 24.96 -14.44
CA ILE A 364 5.20 24.54 -13.72
C ILE A 364 4.06 25.45 -14.19
N PRO A 365 2.94 24.90 -14.69
CA PRO A 365 1.77 25.71 -15.04
C PRO A 365 1.33 26.54 -13.85
N THR A 366 1.12 27.83 -14.05
CA THR A 366 0.63 28.74 -13.03
C THR A 366 -0.88 28.62 -12.91
N GLY A 367 -1.41 28.66 -11.70
CA GLY A 367 -2.85 28.64 -11.45
C GLY A 367 -3.38 27.31 -10.93
N ILE A 368 -4.68 27.29 -10.71
CA ILE A 368 -5.41 26.10 -10.26
C ILE A 368 -5.69 25.24 -11.50
N PRO A 369 -5.51 23.91 -11.42
CA PRO A 369 -5.88 23.03 -12.53
C PRO A 369 -7.39 23.15 -12.81
N GLU A 370 -7.75 23.17 -14.08
CA GLU A 370 -9.15 23.21 -14.49
C GLU A 370 -9.86 21.94 -14.03
N PRO A 371 -11.07 22.06 -13.47
CA PRO A 371 -11.86 20.90 -13.08
C PRO A 371 -12.22 20.09 -14.32
N THR A 372 -11.82 18.83 -14.33
CA THR A 372 -12.09 17.89 -15.44
C THR A 372 -12.67 16.60 -14.91
N LEU A 373 -13.68 16.06 -15.61
CA LEU A 373 -14.19 14.73 -15.31
C LEU A 373 -13.31 13.68 -16.01
N PRO A 374 -12.79 12.68 -15.28
CA PRO A 374 -12.06 11.57 -15.90
C PRO A 374 -12.94 10.82 -16.90
N GLN A 375 -12.37 10.39 -18.02
CA GLN A 375 -13.10 9.60 -19.01
C GLN A 375 -13.38 8.20 -18.48
N LEU A 376 -14.66 7.86 -18.32
CA LEU A 376 -15.13 6.57 -17.83
C LEU A 376 -15.32 5.60 -19.00
N LYS A 377 -14.33 4.74 -19.27
CA LYS A 377 -14.43 3.63 -20.23
C LYS A 377 -14.48 2.31 -19.48
N TRP A 378 -15.53 1.52 -19.72
CA TRP A 378 -15.76 0.25 -19.00
C TRP A 378 -14.58 -0.70 -19.04
N ASP A 379 -13.96 -0.89 -20.20
CA ASP A 379 -12.77 -1.75 -20.34
C ASP A 379 -11.59 -1.29 -19.48
N THR A 380 -11.40 0.03 -19.38
CA THR A 380 -10.33 0.62 -18.56
C THR A 380 -10.65 0.48 -17.07
N LEU A 381 -11.91 0.72 -16.68
CA LEU A 381 -12.37 0.55 -15.30
C LEU A 381 -12.17 -0.89 -14.82
N LEU A 382 -12.58 -1.89 -15.61
CA LEU A 382 -12.41 -3.30 -15.24
C LEU A 382 -10.95 -3.70 -15.09
N LYS A 383 -10.06 -3.20 -15.97
CA LYS A 383 -8.62 -3.47 -15.90
C LYS A 383 -7.96 -2.82 -14.69
N LEU A 384 -8.40 -1.63 -14.28
CA LEU A 384 -7.85 -0.90 -13.14
C LEU A 384 -8.48 -1.31 -11.80
N LEU A 385 -9.60 -2.03 -11.81
CA LEU A 385 -10.36 -2.38 -10.61
C LEU A 385 -9.53 -3.10 -9.52
N PRO A 386 -8.73 -4.15 -9.84
CA PRO A 386 -7.90 -4.81 -8.85
C PRO A 386 -6.88 -3.86 -8.22
N THR A 387 -6.22 -3.05 -9.05
CA THR A 387 -5.23 -2.06 -8.60
C THR A 387 -5.87 -0.99 -7.72
N ALA A 388 -7.04 -0.46 -8.12
CA ALA A 388 -7.77 0.52 -7.33
C ALA A 388 -8.15 -0.04 -5.95
N LEU A 389 -8.58 -1.29 -5.88
CA LEU A 389 -8.89 -1.97 -4.62
C LEU A 389 -7.65 -2.12 -3.73
N ILE A 390 -6.53 -2.52 -4.30
CA ILE A 390 -5.26 -2.65 -3.55
C ILE A 390 -4.83 -1.30 -3.00
N ILE A 391 -4.85 -0.25 -3.82
CA ILE A 391 -4.47 1.10 -3.40
C ILE A 391 -5.41 1.62 -2.31
N ALA A 392 -6.72 1.42 -2.46
CA ALA A 392 -7.71 1.81 -1.45
C ALA A 392 -7.45 1.11 -0.10
N LEU A 393 -7.22 -0.20 -0.12
CA LEU A 393 -6.95 -0.98 1.09
C LEU A 393 -5.63 -0.60 1.73
N VAL A 394 -4.54 -0.56 0.95
CA VAL A 394 -3.18 -0.23 1.46
C VAL A 394 -3.12 1.21 1.95
N GLY A 395 -3.64 2.15 1.15
CA GLY A 395 -3.68 3.57 1.51
C GLY A 395 -4.46 3.80 2.79
N PHE A 396 -5.65 3.21 2.90
CA PHE A 396 -6.45 3.31 4.11
C PHE A 396 -5.78 2.67 5.34
N MET A 397 -5.17 1.49 5.18
CA MET A 397 -4.44 0.85 6.28
C MET A 397 -3.28 1.70 6.79
N GLU A 398 -2.52 2.31 5.88
CA GLU A 398 -1.47 3.26 6.25
C GLU A 398 -2.07 4.44 7.02
N ALA A 399 -3.11 5.08 6.48
CA ALA A 399 -3.78 6.23 7.09
C ALA A 399 -4.34 5.91 8.49
N ILE A 400 -5.08 4.82 8.66
CA ILE A 400 -5.70 4.45 9.95
C ILE A 400 -4.65 4.03 10.99
N SER A 401 -3.56 3.35 10.57
CA SER A 401 -2.46 3.00 11.46
C SER A 401 -1.76 4.23 12.00
N ILE A 402 -1.52 5.22 11.14
CA ILE A 402 -0.95 6.51 11.50
C ILE A 402 -1.91 7.27 12.43
N ALA A 403 -3.19 7.37 12.07
CA ALA A 403 -4.21 8.04 12.88
C ALA A 403 -4.29 7.43 14.29
N LYS A 404 -4.32 6.09 14.41
CA LYS A 404 -4.32 5.39 15.70
C LYS A 404 -3.03 5.64 16.47
N SER A 405 -1.86 5.63 15.83
CA SER A 405 -0.58 5.94 16.47
C SER A 405 -0.51 7.36 17.02
N MET A 406 -1.07 8.35 16.30
CA MET A 406 -1.18 9.73 16.81
C MET A 406 -2.20 9.83 17.93
N ALA A 407 -3.33 9.15 17.79
CA ALA A 407 -4.41 9.13 18.78
C ALA A 407 -3.98 8.60 20.17
N THR A 408 -3.05 7.64 20.23
CA THR A 408 -2.50 7.16 21.50
C THR A 408 -1.78 8.26 22.29
N ARG A 409 -1.18 9.22 21.61
CA ARG A 409 -0.48 10.36 22.21
C ARG A 409 -1.45 11.50 22.57
N THR A 410 -2.45 11.73 21.74
CA THR A 410 -3.42 12.83 21.91
C THR A 410 -4.68 12.43 22.68
N LYS A 411 -4.83 11.12 23.00
CA LYS A 411 -6.03 10.53 23.62
C LYS A 411 -7.31 10.76 22.81
N GLN A 412 -7.19 10.97 21.50
CA GLN A 412 -8.30 11.14 20.60
C GLN A 412 -8.92 9.79 20.23
N ARG A 413 -10.24 9.77 20.06
CA ARG A 413 -10.96 8.58 19.57
C ARG A 413 -11.07 8.65 18.04
N ILE A 414 -10.48 7.69 17.34
CA ILE A 414 -10.54 7.57 15.89
C ILE A 414 -11.71 6.68 15.49
N ASN A 415 -12.45 7.13 14.47
CA ASN A 415 -13.48 6.35 13.81
C ASN A 415 -12.99 5.91 12.43
N PRO A 416 -12.73 4.59 12.20
CA PRO A 416 -12.23 4.11 10.92
C PRO A 416 -13.16 4.38 9.74
N ASP A 417 -14.48 4.26 9.93
CA ASP A 417 -15.45 4.50 8.84
C ASP A 417 -15.46 5.98 8.43
N GLN A 418 -15.38 6.88 9.41
CA GLN A 418 -15.29 8.32 9.14
C GLN A 418 -13.97 8.69 8.45
N GLU A 419 -12.88 8.00 8.78
CA GLU A 419 -11.58 8.20 8.12
C GLU A 419 -11.64 7.76 6.65
N LEU A 420 -12.29 6.61 6.36
CA LEU A 420 -12.57 6.15 4.98
C LEU A 420 -13.37 7.18 4.18
N ILE A 421 -14.41 7.76 4.79
CA ILE A 421 -15.20 8.81 4.14
C ILE A 421 -14.31 10.04 3.83
N GLY A 422 -13.45 10.45 4.76
CA GLY A 422 -12.53 11.56 4.56
C GLY A 422 -11.52 11.31 3.44
N GLN A 423 -10.88 10.15 3.42
CA GLN A 423 -9.93 9.75 2.38
C GLN A 423 -10.63 9.59 1.02
N GLY A 424 -11.80 8.93 1.00
CA GLY A 424 -12.59 8.75 -0.20
C GLY A 424 -13.00 10.07 -0.84
N LEU A 425 -13.54 11.02 -0.07
CA LEU A 425 -13.87 12.35 -0.56
C LEU A 425 -12.64 13.13 -1.03
N ALA A 426 -11.51 13.00 -0.33
CA ALA A 426 -10.25 13.62 -0.74
C ALA A 426 -9.78 13.12 -2.12
N ASN A 427 -9.85 11.81 -2.36
CA ASN A 427 -9.50 11.21 -3.64
C ASN A 427 -10.50 11.55 -4.75
N ILE A 428 -11.82 11.53 -4.50
CA ILE A 428 -12.85 11.89 -5.48
C ILE A 428 -12.72 13.37 -5.88
N ILE A 429 -12.71 14.29 -4.91
CA ILE A 429 -12.65 15.72 -5.21
C ILE A 429 -11.28 16.07 -5.79
N GLY A 430 -10.21 15.42 -5.29
CA GLY A 430 -8.88 15.57 -5.85
C GLY A 430 -8.80 15.16 -7.31
N SER A 431 -9.44 14.08 -7.71
CA SER A 431 -9.44 13.61 -9.10
C SER A 431 -10.08 14.62 -10.07
N LEU A 432 -11.10 15.37 -9.63
CA LEU A 432 -11.68 16.43 -10.42
C LEU A 432 -10.71 17.60 -10.68
N PHE A 433 -9.71 17.76 -9.81
CA PHE A 433 -8.67 18.79 -9.91
C PHE A 433 -7.31 18.16 -10.24
N GLN A 434 -7.32 17.11 -11.07
CA GLN A 434 -6.14 16.46 -11.65
C GLN A 434 -5.17 15.86 -10.61
N SER A 435 -5.66 15.47 -9.45
CA SER A 435 -4.88 14.72 -8.46
C SER A 435 -4.78 13.24 -8.85
N PHE A 436 -3.65 12.62 -8.54
CA PHE A 436 -3.50 11.17 -8.48
C PHE A 436 -3.84 10.64 -7.07
N PRO A 437 -3.94 9.31 -6.84
CA PRO A 437 -4.33 8.76 -5.54
C PRO A 437 -3.47 9.25 -4.39
N VAL A 438 -4.13 9.62 -3.29
CA VAL A 438 -3.50 10.15 -2.06
C VAL A 438 -3.91 9.34 -0.84
N SER A 439 -3.13 9.46 0.25
CA SER A 439 -3.42 8.82 1.54
C SER A 439 -2.78 9.60 2.70
N GLY A 440 -2.88 9.06 3.92
CA GLY A 440 -2.25 9.63 5.12
C GLY A 440 -0.73 9.47 5.13
N SER A 441 0.00 10.50 5.57
CA SER A 441 1.46 10.51 5.64
C SER A 441 1.97 10.45 7.08
N PHE A 442 2.82 9.46 7.40
CA PHE A 442 3.43 9.35 8.73
C PHE A 442 4.33 10.55 9.06
N SER A 443 5.22 10.91 8.14
CA SER A 443 6.20 11.98 8.39
C SER A 443 5.53 13.33 8.62
N ARG A 444 4.56 13.68 7.79
CA ARG A 444 3.82 14.95 7.92
C ARG A 444 2.92 14.97 9.14
N SER A 445 2.24 13.86 9.45
CA SER A 445 1.42 13.73 10.67
C SER A 445 2.27 13.84 11.94
N ALA A 446 3.46 13.26 11.93
CA ALA A 446 4.41 13.38 13.04
C ALA A 446 4.89 14.83 13.23
N VAL A 447 5.18 15.54 12.14
CA VAL A 447 5.51 16.98 12.18
C VAL A 447 4.33 17.79 12.70
N ASN A 448 3.12 17.52 12.19
CA ASN A 448 1.88 18.18 12.60
C ASN A 448 1.65 18.04 14.11
N LEU A 449 1.79 16.83 14.63
CA LEU A 449 1.71 16.55 16.07
C LEU A 449 2.83 17.23 16.86
N ALA A 450 4.09 17.14 16.40
CA ALA A 450 5.26 17.68 17.10
C ALA A 450 5.23 19.22 17.17
N THR A 451 4.62 19.88 16.21
CA THR A 451 4.45 21.34 16.18
C THR A 451 3.22 21.82 16.93
N GLY A 452 2.44 20.90 17.53
CA GLY A 452 1.35 21.19 18.44
C GLY A 452 0.00 21.42 17.77
N ALA A 453 -0.24 20.80 16.61
CA ALA A 453 -1.55 20.82 15.96
C ALA A 453 -2.65 20.27 16.89
N MET A 454 -3.70 21.05 17.05
CA MET A 454 -4.83 20.74 17.94
C MET A 454 -6.05 20.24 17.17
N THR A 455 -6.25 20.71 15.95
CA THR A 455 -7.40 20.34 15.10
C THR A 455 -6.95 20.08 13.66
N GLY A 456 -7.88 19.58 12.82
CA GLY A 456 -7.63 19.42 11.38
C GLY A 456 -7.42 20.72 10.62
N LEU A 457 -7.68 21.88 11.26
CA LEU A 457 -7.42 23.19 10.68
C LEU A 457 -5.95 23.38 10.27
N SER A 458 -5.02 22.75 10.99
CA SER A 458 -3.59 22.74 10.62
C SER A 458 -3.36 22.21 9.21
N SER A 459 -4.02 21.11 8.83
CA SER A 459 -3.94 20.57 7.47
C SER A 459 -4.66 21.46 6.45
N VAL A 460 -5.76 22.09 6.82
CA VAL A 460 -6.42 23.10 5.97
C VAL A 460 -5.47 24.27 5.67
N VAL A 461 -4.80 24.80 6.69
CA VAL A 461 -3.79 25.85 6.52
C VAL A 461 -2.64 25.37 5.61
N ALA A 462 -2.17 24.15 5.79
CA ALA A 462 -1.13 23.59 4.92
C ALA A 462 -1.60 23.54 3.45
N GLY A 463 -2.81 23.06 3.17
CA GLY A 463 -3.38 23.04 1.82
C GLY A 463 -3.55 24.43 1.22
N VAL A 464 -3.96 25.42 2.01
CA VAL A 464 -4.07 26.82 1.56
C VAL A 464 -2.69 27.39 1.21
N ILE A 465 -1.65 27.10 1.99
CA ILE A 465 -0.27 27.53 1.66
C ILE A 465 0.22 26.89 0.36
N VAL A 466 -0.10 25.61 0.10
CA VAL A 466 0.21 24.97 -1.18
C VAL A 466 -0.54 25.67 -2.33
N LEU A 467 -1.80 26.03 -2.14
CA LEU A 467 -2.57 26.80 -3.13
C LEU A 467 -1.91 28.16 -3.42
N VAL A 468 -1.50 28.88 -2.39
CA VAL A 468 -0.77 30.15 -2.54
C VAL A 468 0.56 29.94 -3.30
N THR A 469 1.24 28.81 -3.03
CA THR A 469 2.46 28.44 -3.75
C THR A 469 2.19 28.18 -5.23
N LEU A 470 1.11 27.49 -5.57
CA LEU A 470 0.68 27.25 -6.95
C LEU A 470 0.36 28.56 -7.71
N LEU A 471 -0.21 29.53 -7.01
CA LEU A 471 -0.62 30.81 -7.63
C LEU A 471 0.55 31.79 -7.81
N LEU A 472 1.49 31.82 -6.84
CA LEU A 472 2.47 32.92 -6.77
C LEU A 472 3.94 32.45 -6.86
N PHE A 473 4.26 31.25 -6.38
CA PHE A 473 5.64 30.82 -6.15
C PHE A 473 6.13 29.70 -7.09
N THR A 474 5.32 29.30 -8.08
CA THR A 474 5.72 28.26 -9.07
C THR A 474 7.01 28.60 -9.83
N PRO A 475 7.31 29.87 -10.19
CA PRO A 475 8.56 30.18 -10.86
C PRO A 475 9.81 29.89 -10.04
N LEU A 476 9.73 29.98 -8.71
CA LEU A 476 10.87 29.66 -7.83
C LEU A 476 11.21 28.18 -7.82
N LEU A 477 10.24 27.32 -8.14
CA LEU A 477 10.42 25.86 -8.16
C LEU A 477 10.98 25.37 -9.51
N TYR A 478 11.07 26.23 -10.51
CA TYR A 478 11.59 25.88 -11.85
C TYR A 478 12.99 25.27 -11.77
N HIS A 479 13.91 25.90 -11.06
CA HIS A 479 15.32 25.50 -10.96
C HIS A 479 15.59 24.39 -9.93
N LEU A 480 14.56 23.78 -9.36
CA LEU A 480 14.72 22.71 -8.37
C LEU A 480 15.35 21.45 -9.02
N PRO A 481 16.56 21.01 -8.57
CA PRO A 481 17.22 19.85 -9.16
C PRO A 481 16.46 18.56 -8.93
N GLN A 482 16.33 17.72 -9.95
CA GLN A 482 15.72 16.39 -9.81
C GLN A 482 16.48 15.49 -8.85
N ALA A 483 17.80 15.65 -8.75
CA ALA A 483 18.63 14.94 -7.77
C ALA A 483 18.28 15.29 -6.32
N ALA A 484 17.86 16.55 -6.06
CA ALA A 484 17.38 16.93 -4.73
C ALA A 484 16.04 16.25 -4.39
N LEU A 485 15.12 16.15 -5.36
CA LEU A 485 13.87 15.40 -5.16
C LEU A 485 14.15 13.90 -4.95
N ALA A 486 15.08 13.31 -5.70
CA ALA A 486 15.51 11.93 -5.50
C ALA A 486 16.08 11.71 -4.09
N ALA A 487 16.91 12.63 -3.60
CA ALA A 487 17.45 12.61 -2.24
C ALA A 487 16.35 12.66 -1.18
N ILE A 488 15.32 13.49 -1.38
CA ILE A 488 14.15 13.58 -0.49
C ILE A 488 13.40 12.25 -0.44
N ILE A 489 13.16 11.62 -1.60
CA ILE A 489 12.50 10.32 -1.69
C ILE A 489 13.31 9.25 -0.94
N MET A 490 14.62 9.16 -1.24
CA MET A 490 15.50 8.18 -0.60
C MET A 490 15.49 8.31 0.92
N LEU A 491 15.61 9.53 1.44
CA LEU A 491 15.59 9.77 2.89
C LEU A 491 14.22 9.43 3.52
N ALA A 492 13.13 9.69 2.82
CA ALA A 492 11.79 9.36 3.30
C ALA A 492 11.59 7.86 3.43
N VAL A 493 12.04 7.07 2.44
CA VAL A 493 11.80 5.61 2.42
C VAL A 493 12.75 4.81 3.28
N VAL A 494 13.94 5.32 3.61
CA VAL A 494 14.87 4.64 4.55
C VAL A 494 14.19 4.37 5.90
N ASN A 495 13.30 5.26 6.35
CA ASN A 495 12.57 5.07 7.61
C ASN A 495 11.45 4.00 7.51
N LEU A 496 11.08 3.56 6.32
CA LEU A 496 10.10 2.49 6.10
C LEU A 496 10.73 1.09 6.22
N VAL A 497 12.05 0.99 6.06
CA VAL A 497 12.78 -0.28 6.18
C VAL A 497 12.85 -0.71 7.64
N ASN A 498 12.16 -1.80 7.97
CA ASN A 498 12.08 -2.33 9.33
C ASN A 498 12.19 -3.87 9.37
N PHE A 499 13.39 -4.40 9.18
CA PHE A 499 13.63 -5.85 9.28
C PHE A 499 13.41 -6.41 10.69
N LYS A 500 13.49 -5.55 11.73
CA LYS A 500 13.19 -5.99 13.11
C LYS A 500 11.73 -6.42 13.25
N ALA A 501 10.81 -5.76 12.54
CA ALA A 501 9.40 -6.14 12.53
C ALA A 501 9.17 -7.52 11.88
N ILE A 502 9.90 -7.87 10.81
CA ILE A 502 9.85 -9.21 10.20
C ILE A 502 10.37 -10.26 11.20
N LYS A 503 11.50 -9.98 11.87
CA LYS A 503 12.05 -10.86 12.91
C LYS A 503 11.07 -11.04 14.06
N HIS A 504 10.44 -9.97 14.50
CA HIS A 504 9.43 -10.01 15.56
C HIS A 504 8.20 -10.85 15.17
N ALA A 505 7.69 -10.68 13.94
CA ALA A 505 6.59 -11.49 13.42
C ALA A 505 6.96 -12.99 13.42
N TRP A 506 8.20 -13.34 13.01
CA TRP A 506 8.70 -14.71 13.06
C TRP A 506 8.77 -15.27 14.49
N GLN A 507 9.22 -14.47 15.45
CA GLN A 507 9.33 -14.87 16.86
C GLN A 507 7.94 -15.01 17.52
N ALA A 508 7.00 -14.14 17.16
CA ALA A 508 5.63 -14.19 17.69
C ALA A 508 4.87 -15.42 17.16
N HIS A 509 4.93 -15.63 15.84
CA HIS A 509 4.30 -16.78 15.19
C HIS A 509 4.97 -17.10 13.85
N ARG A 510 5.39 -18.37 13.65
CA ARG A 510 6.10 -18.78 12.43
C ARG A 510 5.31 -18.51 11.13
N HIS A 511 3.99 -18.74 11.15
CA HIS A 511 3.14 -18.49 9.98
C HIS A 511 3.12 -16.99 9.60
N ASP A 512 3.10 -16.10 10.58
CA ASP A 512 3.16 -14.65 10.35
C ASP A 512 4.51 -14.22 9.78
N GLY A 513 5.60 -14.82 10.28
CA GLY A 513 6.95 -14.64 9.72
C GLY A 513 7.06 -15.13 8.28
N ILE A 514 6.50 -16.30 7.95
CA ILE A 514 6.45 -16.84 6.59
C ILE A 514 5.67 -15.89 5.67
N ALA A 515 4.49 -15.43 6.09
CA ALA A 515 3.70 -14.48 5.31
C ALA A 515 4.48 -13.19 5.01
N ALA A 516 5.20 -12.63 6.00
CA ALA A 516 6.01 -11.43 5.82
C ALA A 516 7.18 -11.67 4.84
N ILE A 517 7.92 -12.77 4.97
CA ILE A 517 9.08 -13.09 4.12
C ILE A 517 8.63 -13.38 2.69
N VAL A 518 7.58 -14.19 2.51
CA VAL A 518 7.05 -14.51 1.17
C VAL A 518 6.55 -13.25 0.48
N THR A 519 5.82 -12.38 1.18
CA THR A 519 5.40 -11.10 0.63
C THR A 519 6.58 -10.23 0.21
N PHE A 520 7.62 -10.15 1.05
CA PHE A 520 8.84 -9.40 0.76
C PHE A 520 9.53 -9.92 -0.52
N VAL A 521 9.75 -11.23 -0.60
CA VAL A 521 10.41 -11.86 -1.76
C VAL A 521 9.55 -11.74 -3.01
N ALA A 522 8.24 -12.00 -2.92
CA ALA A 522 7.31 -11.87 -4.04
C ALA A 522 7.28 -10.44 -4.58
N THR A 523 7.21 -9.42 -3.70
CA THR A 523 7.21 -8.01 -4.12
C THR A 523 8.49 -7.63 -4.86
N LEU A 524 9.66 -8.09 -4.40
CA LEU A 524 10.93 -7.86 -5.11
C LEU A 524 10.99 -8.60 -6.45
N SER A 525 10.48 -9.83 -6.51
CA SER A 525 10.53 -10.67 -7.71
C SER A 525 9.58 -10.19 -8.81
N PHE A 526 8.42 -9.68 -8.43
CA PHE A 526 7.42 -9.15 -9.38
C PHE A 526 7.67 -7.70 -9.77
N ALA A 527 8.66 -7.01 -9.17
CA ALA A 527 8.93 -5.62 -9.53
C ALA A 527 9.20 -5.48 -11.05
N PRO A 528 8.55 -4.51 -11.72
CA PRO A 528 7.84 -3.37 -11.15
C PRO A 528 6.36 -3.60 -10.74
N HIS A 529 5.76 -4.75 -10.99
CA HIS A 529 4.34 -5.06 -10.68
C HIS A 529 4.14 -5.41 -9.19
N LEU A 530 4.17 -4.40 -8.34
CA LEU A 530 4.15 -4.56 -6.88
C LEU A 530 2.82 -5.07 -6.32
N ASP A 531 1.73 -4.80 -7.03
CA ASP A 531 0.38 -5.28 -6.74
C ASP A 531 0.33 -6.82 -6.65
N ASN A 532 1.02 -7.52 -7.55
CA ASN A 532 1.12 -8.98 -7.50
C ASN A 532 1.79 -9.49 -6.21
N GLY A 533 2.82 -8.79 -5.73
CA GLY A 533 3.52 -9.16 -4.50
C GLY A 533 2.62 -9.11 -3.27
N ILE A 534 1.81 -8.05 -3.15
CA ILE A 534 0.89 -7.92 -2.02
C ILE A 534 -0.28 -8.89 -2.12
N LEU A 535 -0.79 -9.18 -3.33
CA LEU A 535 -1.82 -10.19 -3.56
C LEU A 535 -1.38 -11.59 -3.14
N VAL A 536 -0.17 -12.00 -3.51
CA VAL A 536 0.43 -13.27 -3.07
C VAL A 536 0.53 -13.33 -1.55
N GLY A 537 1.01 -12.25 -0.92
CA GLY A 537 1.11 -12.17 0.54
C GLY A 537 -0.25 -12.24 1.23
N ALA A 538 -1.24 -11.53 0.73
CA ALA A 538 -2.60 -11.54 1.26
C ALA A 538 -3.26 -12.91 1.11
N ALA A 539 -3.17 -13.52 -0.06
CA ALA A 539 -3.68 -14.87 -0.32
C ALA A 539 -3.03 -15.89 0.63
N LEU A 540 -1.71 -15.84 0.78
CA LEU A 540 -1.00 -16.72 1.70
C LEU A 540 -1.42 -16.51 3.16
N ALA A 541 -1.59 -15.26 3.60
CA ALA A 541 -2.03 -14.97 4.96
C ALA A 541 -3.42 -15.54 5.25
N ILE A 542 -4.35 -15.43 4.28
CA ILE A 542 -5.70 -16.03 4.39
C ILE A 542 -5.59 -17.57 4.46
N VAL A 543 -4.80 -18.18 3.60
CA VAL A 543 -4.58 -19.64 3.60
C VAL A 543 -4.00 -20.11 4.94
N LEU A 544 -2.98 -19.42 5.44
CA LEU A 544 -2.36 -19.75 6.73
C LEU A 544 -3.33 -19.53 7.91
N TYR A 545 -4.17 -18.49 7.85
CA TYR A 545 -5.23 -18.28 8.83
C TYR A 545 -6.26 -19.41 8.81
N LEU A 546 -6.75 -19.80 7.63
CA LEU A 546 -7.69 -20.92 7.47
C LEU A 546 -7.05 -22.23 7.96
N TYR A 547 -5.82 -22.52 7.56
CA TYR A 547 -5.09 -23.71 8.01
C TYR A 547 -4.99 -23.80 9.55
N ARG A 548 -4.67 -22.67 10.20
CA ARG A 548 -4.60 -22.58 11.66
C ARG A 548 -5.97 -22.78 12.32
N THR A 549 -7.04 -22.28 11.71
CA THR A 549 -8.39 -22.39 12.23
C THR A 549 -8.96 -23.80 12.03
N MET A 550 -8.53 -24.50 10.98
CA MET A 550 -8.91 -25.91 10.72
C MET A 550 -8.28 -26.90 11.70
N ARG A 551 -7.16 -26.54 12.35
CA ARG A 551 -6.45 -27.42 13.31
C ARG A 551 -6.22 -26.69 14.62
N PRO A 552 -7.28 -26.47 15.45
CA PRO A 552 -7.15 -25.92 16.79
C PRO A 552 -6.28 -26.80 17.67
N ARG A 553 -5.73 -26.21 18.71
CA ARG A 553 -4.97 -26.99 19.69
C ARG A 553 -5.91 -27.92 20.46
N VAL A 554 -5.48 -29.17 20.62
CA VAL A 554 -6.15 -30.16 21.47
C VAL A 554 -5.16 -30.63 22.54
N ALA A 555 -5.65 -30.79 23.77
CA ALA A 555 -4.86 -31.28 24.88
C ALA A 555 -5.63 -32.38 25.62
N VAL A 556 -4.98 -33.52 25.86
CA VAL A 556 -5.44 -34.51 26.83
C VAL A 556 -5.07 -33.99 28.19
N LEU A 557 -6.04 -34.03 29.11
CA LEU A 557 -5.94 -33.39 30.42
C LEU A 557 -5.73 -34.42 31.54
N GLY A 558 -4.88 -34.05 32.49
CA GLY A 558 -4.70 -34.72 33.77
C GLY A 558 -4.92 -33.76 34.95
N ARG A 559 -5.16 -34.32 36.16
CA ARG A 559 -5.37 -33.52 37.37
C ARG A 559 -4.01 -33.02 37.88
N HIS A 560 -3.88 -31.70 38.02
CA HIS A 560 -2.70 -31.07 38.61
C HIS A 560 -2.88 -30.93 40.14
N ALA A 561 -1.76 -30.76 40.86
CA ALA A 561 -1.75 -30.67 42.32
C ALA A 561 -2.58 -29.48 42.89
N ASP A 562 -2.80 -28.41 42.08
CA ASP A 562 -3.63 -27.28 42.44
C ASP A 562 -5.16 -27.53 42.28
N GLY A 563 -5.53 -28.73 41.88
CA GLY A 563 -6.91 -29.12 41.69
C GLY A 563 -7.47 -28.81 40.27
N THR A 564 -6.72 -28.18 39.36
CA THR A 564 -7.17 -27.89 38.00
C THR A 564 -6.83 -29.00 37.04
N LEU A 565 -7.59 -29.13 35.91
CA LEU A 565 -7.21 -29.96 34.79
C LEU A 565 -6.25 -29.21 33.90
N ARG A 566 -5.08 -29.82 33.61
CA ARG A 566 -4.03 -29.25 32.74
C ARG A 566 -3.58 -30.26 31.70
N ASP A 567 -2.88 -29.80 30.71
CA ASP A 567 -2.28 -30.62 29.65
C ASP A 567 -1.36 -31.70 30.25
N ALA A 568 -1.81 -32.95 30.16
CA ALA A 568 -1.13 -34.08 30.78
C ALA A 568 0.29 -34.31 30.23
N GLN A 569 0.48 -34.07 28.95
CA GLN A 569 1.77 -34.22 28.30
C GLN A 569 2.76 -33.13 28.73
N LEU A 570 2.29 -31.87 28.75
CA LEU A 570 3.12 -30.70 29.08
C LEU A 570 3.59 -30.73 30.54
N PHE A 571 2.71 -31.18 31.45
CA PHE A 571 2.97 -31.18 32.89
C PHE A 571 3.29 -32.58 33.46
N ASN A 572 3.40 -33.59 32.57
CA ASN A 572 3.66 -35.00 32.95
C ASN A 572 2.70 -35.50 34.03
N LEU A 573 1.39 -35.33 33.80
CA LEU A 573 0.35 -35.67 34.77
C LEU A 573 -0.20 -37.09 34.50
N PRO A 574 -0.62 -37.83 35.56
CA PRO A 574 -1.30 -39.09 35.40
C PRO A 574 -2.65 -38.93 34.73
N THR A 575 -3.05 -39.88 33.90
CA THR A 575 -4.38 -40.02 33.29
C THR A 575 -4.97 -41.38 33.64
N SER A 576 -6.29 -41.53 33.60
CA SER A 576 -6.97 -42.80 33.81
C SER A 576 -7.18 -43.52 32.48
N GLU A 577 -7.09 -44.85 32.47
CA GLU A 577 -7.47 -45.61 31.28
C GLU A 577 -8.98 -45.62 31.00
N LYS A 578 -9.81 -45.31 32.01
CA LYS A 578 -11.29 -45.33 31.94
C LYS A 578 -11.89 -43.97 31.52
N LEU A 579 -11.11 -42.88 31.58
CA LEU A 579 -11.52 -41.51 31.21
C LEU A 579 -10.53 -40.86 30.31
N ILE A 580 -11.00 -40.37 29.19
CA ILE A 580 -10.25 -39.49 28.30
C ILE A 580 -10.81 -38.06 28.50
N ALA A 581 -10.07 -37.19 29.18
CA ALA A 581 -10.43 -35.78 29.31
C ALA A 581 -9.72 -34.97 28.24
N ILE A 582 -10.47 -34.24 27.42
CA ILE A 582 -9.96 -33.51 26.28
C ILE A 582 -10.42 -32.07 26.35
N ARG A 583 -9.48 -31.13 26.16
CA ARG A 583 -9.78 -29.72 25.91
C ARG A 583 -9.55 -29.42 24.45
N TYR A 584 -10.54 -28.83 23.82
CA TYR A 584 -10.49 -28.37 22.44
C TYR A 584 -10.51 -26.84 22.41
N ASP A 585 -9.40 -26.24 21.95
CA ASP A 585 -9.18 -24.79 22.03
C ASP A 585 -9.69 -24.09 20.75
N GLY A 586 -10.98 -24.18 20.44
CA GLY A 586 -11.58 -23.53 19.27
C GLY A 586 -13.10 -23.70 19.16
N SER A 587 -13.76 -22.91 18.33
CA SER A 587 -15.14 -23.10 17.93
C SER A 587 -15.27 -24.32 17.01
N LEU A 588 -16.42 -25.01 17.03
CA LEU A 588 -16.72 -26.13 16.15
C LEU A 588 -17.55 -25.66 14.97
N PHE A 589 -16.98 -25.76 13.77
CA PHE A 589 -17.62 -25.35 12.54
C PHE A 589 -17.11 -26.19 11.36
N PHE A 590 -17.80 -26.12 10.22
CA PHE A 590 -17.58 -27.00 9.06
C PHE A 590 -16.12 -27.26 8.70
N ALA A 591 -15.22 -26.28 8.88
CA ALA A 591 -13.83 -26.41 8.45
C ALA A 591 -12.95 -27.27 9.37
N ASN A 592 -13.33 -27.42 10.65
CA ASN A 592 -12.52 -28.17 11.63
C ASN A 592 -13.24 -29.42 12.21
N VAL A 593 -14.45 -29.67 11.79
CA VAL A 593 -15.23 -30.87 12.15
C VAL A 593 -14.45 -32.17 11.93
N PRO A 594 -13.84 -32.43 10.77
CA PRO A 594 -13.11 -33.69 10.54
C PRO A 594 -11.93 -33.85 11.51
N TYR A 595 -11.25 -32.75 11.82
CA TYR A 595 -10.11 -32.77 12.74
C TYR A 595 -10.55 -33.10 14.18
N PHE A 596 -11.68 -32.53 14.63
CA PHE A 596 -12.24 -32.85 15.95
C PHE A 596 -12.64 -34.34 16.05
N GLU A 597 -13.36 -34.85 15.04
CA GLU A 597 -13.77 -36.25 14.98
C GLU A 597 -12.55 -37.19 15.03
N ASP A 598 -11.57 -36.95 14.15
CA ASP A 598 -10.33 -37.73 14.07
C ASP A 598 -9.61 -37.79 15.42
N VAL A 599 -9.48 -36.65 16.12
CA VAL A 599 -8.83 -36.59 17.44
C VAL A 599 -9.59 -37.41 18.49
N ILE A 600 -10.91 -37.29 18.55
CA ILE A 600 -11.70 -38.04 19.51
C ILE A 600 -11.59 -39.54 19.24
N LEU A 601 -11.73 -39.97 18.00
CA LEU A 601 -11.65 -41.37 17.60
C LEU A 601 -10.23 -41.94 17.80
N GLU A 602 -9.19 -41.18 17.51
CA GLU A 602 -7.82 -41.57 17.77
C GLU A 602 -7.55 -41.78 19.27
N GLN A 603 -8.06 -40.89 20.13
CA GLN A 603 -7.93 -41.03 21.56
C GLN A 603 -8.72 -42.24 22.08
N ALA A 604 -9.93 -42.46 21.59
CA ALA A 604 -10.76 -43.63 21.96
C ALA A 604 -10.03 -44.93 21.52
N ALA A 605 -9.43 -44.97 20.33
CA ALA A 605 -8.66 -46.15 19.87
C ALA A 605 -7.40 -46.42 20.70
N ARG A 606 -6.73 -45.38 21.20
CA ARG A 606 -5.54 -45.50 22.07
C ARG A 606 -5.88 -45.96 23.48
N HIS A 607 -7.09 -45.76 23.93
CA HIS A 607 -7.56 -46.10 25.28
C HIS A 607 -8.79 -47.03 25.19
N PRO A 608 -8.61 -48.32 24.82
CA PRO A 608 -9.73 -49.23 24.59
C PRO A 608 -10.55 -49.57 25.83
N GLN A 609 -10.05 -49.20 27.01
CA GLN A 609 -10.77 -49.37 28.29
C GLN A 609 -11.56 -48.13 28.72
N ALA A 610 -11.51 -47.04 27.88
CA ALA A 610 -12.22 -45.81 28.17
C ALA A 610 -13.73 -46.03 28.13
N ARG A 611 -14.42 -45.62 29.21
CA ARG A 611 -15.86 -45.63 29.31
C ARG A 611 -16.46 -44.22 29.19
N PHE A 612 -15.63 -43.22 29.39
CA PHE A 612 -16.05 -41.82 29.34
C PHE A 612 -15.05 -41.00 28.51
N ILE A 613 -15.59 -40.09 27.69
CA ILE A 613 -14.85 -39.01 27.04
C ILE A 613 -15.42 -37.69 27.58
N LEU A 614 -14.64 -36.99 28.39
CA LEU A 614 -14.98 -35.67 28.91
C LEU A 614 -14.41 -34.58 27.98
N ILE A 615 -15.30 -33.82 27.35
CA ILE A 615 -14.95 -32.67 26.53
C ILE A 615 -15.07 -31.42 27.40
N VAL A 616 -13.93 -30.80 27.69
CA VAL A 616 -13.85 -29.52 28.39
C VAL A 616 -14.10 -28.42 27.37
N GLY A 617 -15.31 -27.82 27.40
CA GLY A 617 -15.86 -26.97 26.36
C GLY A 617 -15.72 -25.47 26.59
N ASP A 618 -14.96 -25.02 27.62
CA ASP A 618 -14.78 -23.60 27.93
C ASP A 618 -14.27 -22.76 26.74
N ALA A 619 -13.46 -23.35 25.87
CA ALA A 619 -12.92 -22.74 24.70
C ALA A 619 -13.78 -22.90 23.44
N ILE A 620 -14.87 -23.67 23.51
CA ILE A 620 -15.84 -23.80 22.41
C ILE A 620 -16.78 -22.60 22.46
N ASN A 621 -16.54 -21.64 21.57
CA ASN A 621 -17.29 -20.39 21.56
C ASN A 621 -18.56 -20.46 20.71
N GLU A 622 -18.53 -21.24 19.64
CA GLU A 622 -19.59 -21.34 18.64
C GLU A 622 -19.70 -22.80 18.16
N LEU A 623 -20.92 -23.18 17.79
CA LEU A 623 -21.26 -24.46 17.19
C LEU A 623 -22.15 -24.20 15.99
N ASP A 624 -21.70 -24.56 14.79
CA ASP A 624 -22.51 -24.47 13.59
C ASP A 624 -23.27 -25.79 13.30
N ALA A 625 -24.07 -25.79 12.25
CA ALA A 625 -24.85 -26.98 11.87
C ALA A 625 -23.99 -28.22 11.60
N SER A 626 -22.80 -28.02 10.96
CA SER A 626 -21.88 -29.12 10.67
C SER A 626 -21.23 -29.69 11.93
N GLY A 627 -20.87 -28.80 12.85
CA GLY A 627 -20.34 -29.20 14.16
C GLY A 627 -21.37 -29.95 15.02
N GLU A 628 -22.62 -29.48 14.99
CA GLU A 628 -23.74 -30.15 15.67
C GLU A 628 -23.99 -31.56 15.15
N GLU A 629 -24.13 -31.70 13.83
CA GLU A 629 -24.37 -32.98 13.17
C GLU A 629 -23.23 -33.98 13.45
N MET A 630 -21.99 -33.52 13.39
CA MET A 630 -20.84 -34.36 13.71
C MET A 630 -20.86 -34.83 15.18
N ILE A 631 -21.14 -33.94 16.14
CA ILE A 631 -21.23 -34.35 17.58
C ILE A 631 -22.34 -35.37 17.73
N ARG A 632 -23.46 -35.24 17.08
CA ARG A 632 -24.58 -36.18 17.09
C ARG A 632 -24.15 -37.57 16.60
N HIS A 633 -23.50 -37.63 15.43
CA HIS A 633 -22.97 -38.88 14.89
C HIS A 633 -21.90 -39.49 15.78
N LEU A 634 -21.01 -38.68 16.31
CA LEU A 634 -19.93 -39.11 17.18
C LEU A 634 -20.48 -39.66 18.50
N ALA A 635 -21.52 -39.02 19.10
CA ALA A 635 -22.19 -39.47 20.30
C ALA A 635 -22.84 -40.86 20.13
N HIS A 636 -23.55 -41.09 19.01
CA HIS A 636 -24.08 -42.40 18.66
C HIS A 636 -22.98 -43.46 18.51
N ARG A 637 -21.94 -43.14 17.73
CA ARG A 637 -20.85 -44.05 17.47
C ARG A 637 -20.06 -44.44 18.69
N LEU A 638 -19.86 -43.50 19.63
CA LEU A 638 -19.23 -43.79 20.92
C LEU A 638 -20.15 -44.61 21.82
N HIS A 639 -21.43 -44.29 21.85
CA HIS A 639 -22.41 -45.05 22.62
C HIS A 639 -22.50 -46.50 22.18
N ASP A 640 -22.47 -46.78 20.88
CA ASP A 640 -22.47 -48.13 20.32
C ASP A 640 -21.23 -48.96 20.74
N ASN A 641 -20.17 -48.29 21.23
CA ASN A 641 -18.94 -48.89 21.76
C ASN A 641 -18.83 -48.74 23.30
N ASP A 642 -19.96 -48.57 24.01
CA ASP A 642 -20.03 -48.44 25.47
C ASP A 642 -19.23 -47.22 26.02
N VAL A 643 -18.99 -46.20 25.24
CA VAL A 643 -18.30 -44.95 25.62
C VAL A 643 -19.29 -43.80 25.71
N THR A 644 -19.40 -43.20 26.89
CA THR A 644 -20.29 -42.06 27.16
C THR A 644 -19.55 -40.73 26.92
N MET A 645 -20.15 -39.85 26.11
CA MET A 645 -19.66 -38.50 25.91
C MET A 645 -20.21 -37.58 27.00
N VAL A 646 -19.34 -36.84 27.65
CA VAL A 646 -19.65 -35.89 28.73
C VAL A 646 -19.08 -34.53 28.40
N PHE A 647 -19.82 -33.47 28.68
CA PHE A 647 -19.40 -32.09 28.50
C PHE A 647 -19.29 -31.32 29.81
N SER A 648 -18.25 -30.48 29.93
CA SER A 648 -18.12 -29.49 30.98
C SER A 648 -17.85 -28.10 30.43
N GLY A 649 -18.27 -27.06 31.15
CA GLY A 649 -17.92 -25.68 30.87
C GLY A 649 -18.48 -25.08 29.57
N LEU A 650 -19.47 -25.68 28.91
CA LEU A 650 -20.08 -25.17 27.70
C LEU A 650 -20.75 -23.82 27.90
N LYS A 651 -20.51 -22.90 26.98
CA LYS A 651 -21.12 -21.57 26.97
C LYS A 651 -22.60 -21.64 26.62
N ARG A 652 -23.42 -20.73 27.20
CA ARG A 652 -24.86 -20.70 26.97
C ARG A 652 -25.26 -20.72 25.48
N GLN A 653 -24.52 -20.01 24.63
CA GLN A 653 -24.79 -19.97 23.20
C GLN A 653 -24.62 -21.34 22.52
N VAL A 654 -23.64 -22.15 22.94
CA VAL A 654 -23.41 -23.51 22.44
C VAL A 654 -24.50 -24.45 22.96
N LEU A 655 -24.79 -24.39 24.25
CA LEU A 655 -25.89 -25.16 24.87
C LEU A 655 -27.24 -24.87 24.22
N SER A 656 -27.53 -23.58 23.90
CA SER A 656 -28.78 -23.22 23.21
C SER A 656 -28.90 -23.85 21.83
N VAL A 657 -27.78 -23.97 21.05
CA VAL A 657 -27.83 -24.70 19.78
C VAL A 657 -28.16 -26.16 20.01
N MET A 658 -27.50 -26.83 20.97
CA MET A 658 -27.72 -28.24 21.29
C MET A 658 -29.14 -28.49 21.82
N GLU A 659 -29.69 -27.60 22.66
CA GLU A 659 -31.07 -27.66 23.16
C GLU A 659 -32.06 -27.52 22.00
N ASN A 660 -31.88 -26.51 21.11
CA ASN A 660 -32.80 -26.22 20.03
C ASN A 660 -32.83 -27.32 18.93
N THR A 661 -31.73 -28.05 18.75
CA THR A 661 -31.62 -29.15 17.78
C THR A 661 -31.97 -30.52 18.39
N GLY A 662 -32.21 -30.61 19.69
CA GLY A 662 -32.40 -31.86 20.39
C GLY A 662 -31.14 -32.69 20.63
N LEU A 663 -29.94 -32.16 20.30
CA LEU A 663 -28.66 -32.84 20.56
C LEU A 663 -28.42 -33.04 22.06
N HIS A 664 -28.88 -32.10 22.87
CA HIS A 664 -28.81 -32.21 24.34
C HIS A 664 -29.49 -33.48 24.86
N ASP A 665 -30.64 -33.86 24.29
CA ASP A 665 -31.38 -35.09 24.70
C ASP A 665 -30.70 -36.36 24.17
N VAL A 666 -30.09 -36.32 22.98
CA VAL A 666 -29.33 -37.44 22.41
C VAL A 666 -28.12 -37.78 23.29
N ILE A 667 -27.39 -36.81 23.79
CA ILE A 667 -26.23 -37.01 24.67
C ILE A 667 -26.70 -37.37 26.09
N GLY A 668 -27.87 -36.88 26.49
CA GLY A 668 -28.48 -37.03 27.81
C GLY A 668 -28.14 -35.86 28.74
N ALA A 669 -29.16 -35.27 29.33
CA ALA A 669 -29.05 -34.08 30.18
C ALA A 669 -28.10 -34.26 31.38
N SER A 670 -27.95 -35.51 31.87
CA SER A 670 -27.03 -35.86 32.97
C SER A 670 -25.56 -35.77 32.62
N ASN A 671 -25.22 -35.67 31.34
CA ASN A 671 -23.84 -35.62 30.80
C ASN A 671 -23.35 -34.21 30.55
N PHE A 672 -24.11 -33.17 30.93
CA PHE A 672 -23.72 -31.77 30.84
C PHE A 672 -23.46 -31.17 32.21
N HIS A 673 -22.26 -30.73 32.45
CA HIS A 673 -21.83 -30.22 33.75
C HIS A 673 -21.33 -28.76 33.63
N ARG A 674 -21.51 -27.98 34.71
CA ARG A 674 -21.08 -26.58 34.75
C ARG A 674 -19.55 -26.43 34.85
N THR A 675 -18.91 -27.38 35.55
CA THR A 675 -17.47 -27.37 35.82
C THR A 675 -16.90 -28.76 35.59
N GLU A 676 -15.59 -28.82 35.39
CA GLU A 676 -14.87 -30.09 35.26
C GLU A 676 -15.01 -30.94 36.56
N ASP A 677 -14.97 -30.32 37.73
CA ASP A 677 -15.11 -31.04 39.02
C ASP A 677 -16.45 -31.74 39.11
N HIS A 678 -17.57 -31.09 38.75
CA HIS A 678 -18.87 -31.73 38.73
C HIS A 678 -18.93 -32.92 37.74
N ALA A 679 -18.28 -32.77 36.56
CA ALA A 679 -18.20 -33.85 35.60
C ALA A 679 -17.39 -35.04 36.14
N LEU A 680 -16.23 -34.77 36.72
CA LEU A 680 -15.37 -35.80 37.34
C LEU A 680 -16.07 -36.51 38.48
N GLU A 681 -16.79 -35.78 39.34
CA GLU A 681 -17.59 -36.38 40.45
C GLU A 681 -18.73 -37.26 39.94
N ALA A 682 -19.40 -36.86 38.86
CA ALA A 682 -20.46 -37.64 38.26
C ALA A 682 -19.88 -38.95 37.65
N ILE A 683 -18.77 -38.85 36.97
CA ILE A 683 -18.06 -40.01 36.41
C ILE A 683 -17.55 -40.96 37.51
N ALA A 684 -16.96 -40.42 38.58
CA ALA A 684 -16.49 -41.22 39.72
C ALA A 684 -17.62 -42.05 40.37
N ARG A 685 -18.81 -41.46 40.51
CA ARG A 685 -20.00 -42.19 41.06
C ARG A 685 -20.42 -43.36 40.18
N VAL A 686 -20.25 -43.27 38.89
CA VAL A 686 -20.59 -44.36 37.94
C VAL A 686 -19.48 -45.41 37.87
N LEU A 687 -18.21 -44.99 37.88
CA LEU A 687 -17.06 -45.89 37.74
C LEU A 687 -16.81 -46.69 39.03
N GLN A 688 -17.00 -46.10 40.20
CA GLN A 688 -16.70 -46.66 41.53
C GLN A 688 -15.32 -47.35 41.58
N ASP A 689 -14.30 -46.67 40.99
CA ASP A 689 -12.94 -47.21 40.77
C ASP A 689 -11.95 -46.47 41.69
N PRO A 690 -11.34 -47.17 42.68
CA PRO A 690 -10.33 -46.56 43.54
C PRO A 690 -9.11 -45.99 42.78
N ALA A 691 -8.71 -46.61 41.65
CA ALA A 691 -7.61 -46.11 40.85
C ALA A 691 -7.95 -44.78 40.14
N PHE A 692 -9.20 -44.61 39.73
CA PHE A 692 -9.73 -43.37 39.22
C PHE A 692 -9.73 -42.29 40.30
N ASP A 693 -10.24 -42.59 41.49
CA ASP A 693 -10.30 -41.68 42.63
C ASP A 693 -8.88 -41.23 43.05
N ALA A 694 -7.93 -42.13 43.08
CA ALA A 694 -6.54 -41.82 43.40
C ALA A 694 -5.92 -40.86 42.36
N THR A 695 -6.34 -40.98 41.09
CA THR A 695 -5.83 -40.12 39.99
C THR A 695 -6.46 -38.71 40.02
N TYR A 696 -7.79 -38.63 40.18
CA TYR A 696 -8.49 -37.35 40.03
C TYR A 696 -8.91 -36.72 41.37
N PHE A 697 -8.93 -37.48 42.47
CA PHE A 697 -9.30 -37.02 43.84
C PHE A 697 -8.27 -37.48 44.89
N PRO A 698 -6.98 -37.14 44.75
CA PRO A 698 -5.91 -37.69 45.63
C PRO A 698 -6.13 -37.35 47.12
N GLN A 699 -6.83 -36.25 47.41
CA GLN A 699 -7.15 -35.90 48.81
C GLN A 699 -8.20 -36.81 49.43
N ARG A 700 -9.19 -37.28 48.66
CA ARG A 700 -10.19 -38.27 49.13
C ARG A 700 -9.54 -39.64 49.35
N ALA A 701 -8.73 -40.07 48.38
CA ALA A 701 -8.02 -41.36 48.49
C ALA A 701 -7.07 -41.41 49.69
N ALA A 702 -6.43 -40.30 50.04
CA ALA A 702 -5.59 -40.20 51.25
C ALA A 702 -6.41 -40.21 52.55
N ALA A 703 -7.59 -39.63 52.56
CA ALA A 703 -8.50 -39.62 53.73
C ALA A 703 -9.09 -41.03 53.97
N ASP A 704 -9.50 -41.73 52.93
CA ASP A 704 -10.07 -43.10 53.04
C ASP A 704 -9.00 -44.15 53.48
N THR A 705 -7.74 -43.96 53.02
CA THR A 705 -6.61 -44.80 53.50
C THR A 705 -6.29 -44.51 54.98
N ALA A 706 -6.42 -43.25 55.42
CA ALA A 706 -6.20 -42.89 56.82
C ALA A 706 -7.38 -43.27 57.77
N ALA A 707 -8.58 -43.42 57.23
CA ALA A 707 -9.77 -43.86 57.99
C ALA A 707 -9.89 -45.40 58.07
N GLY A 708 -9.22 -46.13 57.18
CA GLY A 708 -9.18 -47.62 57.15
C GLY A 708 -7.95 -48.24 57.83
N ALA A 709 -6.99 -47.40 58.27
CA ALA A 709 -5.82 -47.83 59.08
C ALA A 709 -6.06 -47.50 60.57
#